data_131d2e0c2e3c7577f71c61d5cc730a93
#
_entry.id   131d2e0c2e3c7577f71c61d5cc730a93
#
_cell.length_a   1.000
_cell.length_b   1.000
_cell.length_c   1.000
_cell.angle_alpha   90.00
_cell.angle_beta   90.00
_cell.angle_gamma   90.00
#
_symmetry.space_group_name_H-M   'P 1'
#
loop_
_entity.id
_entity.type
_entity.pdbx_description
1 polymer ?
#
loop_
_entity_poly.entity_id
_entity_poly.type
_entity_poly.pdbx_seq_one_letter_code
_entity_poly.pdbx_strand_id
1 'polypeptide(L)'
;METRSDEARVLVIYTGGTIGMLVSSRGYVPEPYFLTDTLRSQKRFHDPLQDSLFSNAASVEGYREWSNSGKSTPISSDNVTTPGASNQPTLLVRSSRPVGSTGTLSPSIFSHSQRVIEQPECRNVADGIYETRLPSLVTPRSVVPGHGHTKRIRYAILEWNPLLDSSNMEMDDWIRIAAEIELNYTSFDAFVVLHGTDTMSYTSSALSFLLEDLGKTVILTGAQIPLSQLRNDAVDNLLGALSIAGNYIIPECSLYFNHTLYRGNRVSKASSYDLNAFHSPNFPPLVNVGIDIVVNWNDVLRQTSLRRFRAHKEMSPHVATLRLFPGMTGATARAFLAPPTRGIVLETFGAGNASQRPDVLAAFKDACDGGVVIVAISQCIKGSVSGDYETGQTLIQAGVVPGGDMTPECALTKLSYLLAKPELTAAEVRSLIGLPLRGELTPPVPSLPAAPSSDDMNTDLSGLLSQLVRLSSSARKTDIPQIVIGEEAQDAAAPWSGTAAERASTEAALLPFLMHLAVARDDVEGLEFCLTSAGTTSCSGVTEGTAEVVVPGGIVNCLDAGSGRSPLHVAALKGNMRCVEKLLESGALVHLRDELGHTALYYAARQGHAGIVDTLVSAGANLGGMENEAGYVGLAVQNAVNAGNEAVVEIWRRAGVKPVD
;
A
#
# COMPACT_ATOMS: atom_id res chain seq x y z
N MET A 1 -25.03 18.31 -4.42
CA MET A 1 -24.78 17.07 -3.64
C MET A 1 -23.53 17.31 -2.82
N GLU A 2 -23.63 17.42 -1.51
CA GLU A 2 -22.48 17.57 -0.64
C GLU A 2 -21.63 16.30 -0.71
N THR A 3 -20.42 16.42 -1.27
CA THR A 3 -19.43 15.34 -1.26
C THR A 3 -18.89 15.23 0.17
N ARG A 4 -19.36 14.24 0.88
CA ARG A 4 -18.97 14.01 2.28
C ARG A 4 -17.54 13.47 2.34
N SER A 5 -16.72 14.07 3.18
CA SER A 5 -15.33 13.68 3.49
C SER A 5 -15.18 12.25 4.05
N ASP A 6 -16.28 11.59 4.30
CA ASP A 6 -16.41 10.26 4.91
C ASP A 6 -16.44 9.09 3.89
N GLU A 7 -16.08 9.35 2.63
CA GLU A 7 -16.06 8.34 1.57
C GLU A 7 -14.64 8.18 0.99
N ALA A 8 -14.15 6.94 0.87
CA ALA A 8 -12.95 6.59 0.13
C ALA A 8 -13.30 5.94 -1.21
N ARG A 9 -12.50 6.17 -2.25
CA ARG A 9 -12.66 5.57 -3.57
C ARG A 9 -11.63 4.49 -3.82
N VAL A 10 -12.08 3.28 -4.09
CA VAL A 10 -11.23 2.12 -4.37
C VAL A 10 -11.53 1.59 -5.77
N LEU A 11 -10.49 1.35 -6.57
CA LEU A 11 -10.64 0.60 -7.81
C LEU A 11 -10.34 -0.87 -7.54
N VAL A 12 -11.30 -1.73 -7.85
CA VAL A 12 -11.13 -3.18 -7.82
C VAL A 12 -10.80 -3.65 -9.23
N ILE A 13 -9.60 -4.18 -9.45
CA ILE A 13 -9.19 -4.77 -10.72
C ILE A 13 -9.41 -6.27 -10.61
N TYR A 14 -10.38 -6.80 -11.34
CA TYR A 14 -10.72 -8.22 -11.32
C TYR A 14 -10.10 -8.93 -12.52
N THR A 15 -9.01 -9.65 -12.26
CA THR A 15 -8.26 -10.39 -13.30
C THR A 15 -8.82 -11.78 -13.54
N GLY A 16 -9.56 -12.34 -12.57
CA GLY A 16 -10.08 -13.71 -12.57
C GLY A 16 -9.84 -14.44 -11.26
N GLY A 17 -9.66 -15.74 -11.34
CA GLY A 17 -9.42 -16.61 -10.17
C GLY A 17 -10.69 -17.11 -9.50
N THR A 18 -10.50 -17.96 -8.50
CA THR A 18 -11.57 -18.74 -7.85
C THR A 18 -12.70 -17.89 -7.27
N ILE A 19 -12.42 -16.67 -6.81
CA ILE A 19 -13.39 -15.79 -6.12
C ILE A 19 -14.70 -15.60 -6.90
N GLY A 20 -14.64 -15.47 -8.22
CA GLY A 20 -15.82 -15.27 -9.10
C GLY A 20 -16.15 -16.46 -9.98
N MET A 21 -15.75 -17.67 -9.62
CA MET A 21 -16.04 -18.87 -10.40
C MET A 21 -17.39 -19.48 -10.04
N LEU A 22 -17.99 -20.10 -11.05
CA LEU A 22 -19.20 -20.93 -10.94
C LEU A 22 -18.89 -22.38 -11.28
N VAL A 23 -19.69 -23.30 -10.75
CA VAL A 23 -19.61 -24.72 -11.08
C VAL A 23 -20.26 -24.99 -12.42
N SER A 24 -19.51 -25.53 -13.37
CA SER A 24 -20.02 -26.01 -14.66
C SER A 24 -19.78 -27.51 -14.82
N SER A 25 -20.23 -28.08 -15.92
CA SER A 25 -19.93 -29.47 -16.30
C SER A 25 -18.44 -29.76 -16.53
N ARG A 26 -17.63 -28.70 -16.66
CA ARG A 26 -16.16 -28.75 -16.83
C ARG A 26 -15.38 -28.44 -15.56
N GLY A 27 -16.08 -28.31 -14.41
CA GLY A 27 -15.51 -27.83 -13.16
C GLY A 27 -15.78 -26.34 -12.92
N TYR A 28 -14.96 -25.70 -12.09
CA TYR A 28 -15.06 -24.27 -11.83
C TYR A 28 -14.62 -23.46 -13.05
N VAL A 29 -15.44 -22.49 -13.47
CA VAL A 29 -15.16 -21.58 -14.57
C VAL A 29 -15.48 -20.14 -14.17
N PRO A 30 -14.68 -19.16 -14.58
CA PRO A 30 -15.02 -17.76 -14.36
C PRO A 30 -16.19 -17.36 -15.27
N GLU A 31 -17.18 -16.68 -14.70
CA GLU A 31 -18.35 -16.20 -15.44
C GLU A 31 -18.34 -14.67 -15.46
N PRO A 32 -18.36 -14.03 -16.63
CA PRO A 32 -18.40 -12.59 -16.74
C PRO A 32 -19.58 -11.96 -16.01
N TYR A 33 -19.34 -10.83 -15.33
CA TYR A 33 -20.30 -10.05 -14.54
C TYR A 33 -20.90 -10.74 -13.31
N PHE A 34 -20.63 -12.02 -13.10
CA PHE A 34 -21.16 -12.78 -11.95
C PHE A 34 -20.71 -12.14 -10.62
N LEU A 35 -19.44 -11.77 -10.51
CA LEU A 35 -18.89 -11.15 -9.31
C LEU A 35 -19.62 -9.83 -9.01
N THR A 36 -19.70 -8.94 -10.00
CA THR A 36 -20.33 -7.61 -9.85
C THR A 36 -21.80 -7.72 -9.45
N ASP A 37 -22.55 -8.60 -10.07
CA ASP A 37 -23.97 -8.82 -9.76
C ASP A 37 -24.17 -9.41 -8.36
N THR A 38 -23.33 -10.36 -7.98
CA THR A 38 -23.36 -10.98 -6.66
C THR A 38 -23.07 -9.96 -5.56
N LEU A 39 -22.01 -9.16 -5.71
CA LEU A 39 -21.65 -8.12 -4.73
C LEU A 39 -22.74 -7.04 -4.64
N ARG A 40 -23.35 -6.65 -5.76
CA ARG A 40 -24.47 -5.69 -5.77
C ARG A 40 -25.68 -6.19 -5.00
N SER A 41 -25.96 -7.48 -5.03
CA SER A 41 -27.09 -8.10 -4.32
C SER A 41 -26.89 -8.19 -2.80
N GLN A 42 -25.65 -8.11 -2.33
CA GLN A 42 -25.29 -8.28 -0.93
C GLN A 42 -25.15 -6.94 -0.20
N LYS A 43 -25.97 -6.70 0.81
CA LYS A 43 -25.99 -5.43 1.58
C LYS A 43 -24.66 -5.12 2.29
N ARG A 44 -23.82 -6.10 2.56
CA ARG A 44 -22.45 -5.88 3.09
C ARG A 44 -21.53 -5.18 2.09
N PHE A 45 -21.76 -5.42 0.80
CA PHE A 45 -20.94 -4.87 -0.29
C PHE A 45 -21.59 -3.67 -0.97
N HIS A 46 -22.93 -3.52 -0.87
CA HIS A 46 -23.65 -2.45 -1.52
C HIS A 46 -24.88 -2.00 -0.72
N ASP A 47 -24.76 -0.86 -0.05
CA ASP A 47 -25.82 -0.22 0.72
C ASP A 47 -25.93 1.29 0.39
N PRO A 48 -26.38 1.65 -0.82
CA PRO A 48 -26.38 3.04 -1.30
C PRO A 48 -27.36 3.92 -0.51
N LEU A 49 -28.43 3.36 0.03
CA LEU A 49 -29.46 4.08 0.79
C LEU A 49 -29.19 4.10 2.29
N GLN A 50 -28.18 3.38 2.76
CA GLN A 50 -27.85 3.21 4.18
C GLN A 50 -29.07 2.68 4.99
N ASP A 51 -29.87 1.84 4.37
CA ASP A 51 -31.10 1.26 4.95
C ASP A 51 -30.90 -0.15 5.49
N SER A 52 -29.70 -0.71 5.37
CA SER A 52 -29.37 -2.03 5.90
C SER A 52 -29.14 -2.00 7.42
N LEU A 53 -29.29 -3.18 8.04
CA LEU A 53 -28.88 -3.39 9.42
C LEU A 53 -27.42 -2.94 9.67
N PHE A 54 -26.51 -3.25 8.73
CA PHE A 54 -25.09 -2.93 8.87
C PHE A 54 -24.80 -1.43 8.99
N SER A 55 -25.57 -0.58 8.33
CA SER A 55 -25.44 0.87 8.42
C SER A 55 -26.05 1.46 9.70
N ASN A 56 -26.93 0.71 10.38
CA ASN A 56 -27.73 1.20 11.50
C ASN A 56 -27.48 0.44 12.82
N ALA A 57 -26.56 -0.52 12.86
CA ALA A 57 -26.26 -1.33 14.03
C ALA A 57 -25.03 -0.83 14.84
N ALA A 58 -24.52 0.37 14.57
CA ALA A 58 -23.39 0.93 15.30
C ALA A 58 -23.74 1.32 16.74
N SER A 59 -25.03 1.54 17.07
CA SER A 59 -25.52 1.79 18.41
C SER A 59 -26.87 1.13 18.65
N VAL A 60 -27.24 0.99 19.94
CA VAL A 60 -28.57 0.45 20.33
C VAL A 60 -29.69 1.37 19.85
N GLU A 61 -29.48 2.67 19.92
CA GLU A 61 -30.40 3.70 19.46
C GLU A 61 -30.62 3.60 17.95
N GLY A 62 -29.55 3.54 17.17
CA GLY A 62 -29.61 3.38 15.73
C GLY A 62 -30.33 2.10 15.29
N TYR A 63 -30.08 0.99 16.00
CA TYR A 63 -30.82 -0.26 15.74
C TYR A 63 -32.31 -0.11 16.04
N ARG A 64 -32.69 0.52 17.15
CA ARG A 64 -34.09 0.71 17.53
C ARG A 64 -34.83 1.62 16.56
N GLU A 65 -34.21 2.70 16.13
CA GLU A 65 -34.77 3.60 15.11
C GLU A 65 -34.97 2.88 13.79
N TRP A 66 -33.97 2.10 13.34
CA TRP A 66 -34.05 1.31 12.13
C TRP A 66 -35.16 0.25 12.22
N SER A 67 -35.25 -0.49 13.32
CA SER A 67 -36.29 -1.50 13.56
C SER A 67 -37.67 -0.89 13.59
N ASN A 68 -37.84 0.27 14.19
CA ASN A 68 -39.12 0.98 14.30
C ASN A 68 -39.52 1.66 12.98
N SER A 69 -38.59 1.88 12.05
CA SER A 69 -38.87 2.53 10.76
C SER A 69 -39.64 1.66 9.76
N GLY A 70 -39.94 0.40 10.10
CA GLY A 70 -40.58 -0.57 9.21
C GLY A 70 -39.71 -1.11 8.09
N LYS A 71 -38.47 -0.67 7.99
CA LYS A 71 -37.50 -1.10 6.94
C LYS A 71 -36.90 -2.49 7.21
N SER A 72 -37.18 -3.07 8.39
CA SER A 72 -36.72 -4.40 8.78
C SER A 72 -37.48 -5.55 8.08
N THR A 73 -38.62 -5.26 7.48
CA THR A 73 -39.42 -6.27 6.73
C THR A 73 -39.12 -6.08 5.23
N PRO A 74 -38.75 -7.13 4.50
CA PRO A 74 -38.65 -7.03 3.04
C PRO A 74 -40.08 -6.80 2.51
N ILE A 75 -40.35 -5.58 2.12
CA ILE A 75 -41.56 -5.26 1.36
C ILE A 75 -41.33 -5.85 -0.01
N SER A 76 -42.08 -6.89 -0.35
CA SER A 76 -42.24 -7.34 -1.72
C SER A 76 -42.94 -6.21 -2.48
N SER A 77 -42.13 -5.30 -3.02
CA SER A 77 -42.61 -4.26 -3.91
C SER A 77 -42.83 -4.86 -5.30
N ASP A 78 -44.00 -5.48 -5.49
CA ASP A 78 -44.63 -5.61 -6.79
C ASP A 78 -45.06 -4.21 -7.30
N ASN A 79 -44.14 -3.35 -7.51
CA ASN A 79 -44.31 -2.15 -8.31
C ASN A 79 -43.27 -2.18 -9.41
N VAL A 80 -43.63 -2.81 -10.50
CA VAL A 80 -43.05 -2.63 -11.82
C VAL A 80 -43.18 -1.14 -12.18
N THR A 81 -42.19 -0.34 -11.82
CA THR A 81 -41.99 0.95 -12.42
C THR A 81 -41.14 0.75 -13.67
N THR A 82 -41.66 1.20 -14.79
CA THR A 82 -41.08 1.38 -16.11
C THR A 82 -39.57 1.57 -16.09
N PRO A 83 -38.82 1.02 -17.07
CA PRO A 83 -37.38 1.22 -17.20
C PRO A 83 -37.09 2.66 -17.68
N GLY A 84 -37.10 3.59 -16.75
CA GLY A 84 -36.45 4.89 -16.90
C GLY A 84 -34.98 4.70 -16.49
N ALA A 85 -34.08 5.27 -17.28
CA ALA A 85 -32.64 5.24 -17.12
C ALA A 85 -32.21 5.19 -15.64
N SER A 86 -31.61 4.11 -15.21
CA SER A 86 -31.17 3.90 -13.84
C SER A 86 -30.11 4.93 -13.52
N ASN A 87 -30.44 5.90 -12.69
CA ASN A 87 -29.54 6.96 -12.21
C ASN A 87 -28.54 6.36 -11.18
N GLN A 88 -27.92 5.22 -11.53
CA GLN A 88 -26.91 4.61 -10.66
C GLN A 88 -25.65 5.46 -10.71
N PRO A 89 -25.08 5.79 -9.54
CA PRO A 89 -23.80 6.49 -9.49
C PRO A 89 -22.72 5.66 -10.21
N THR A 90 -21.96 6.30 -11.09
CA THR A 90 -20.87 5.67 -11.84
C THR A 90 -19.53 6.32 -11.48
N LEU A 91 -18.45 5.58 -11.60
CA LEU A 91 -17.08 6.09 -11.52
C LEU A 91 -16.42 6.01 -12.90
N LEU A 92 -15.66 7.04 -13.23
CA LEU A 92 -14.86 7.08 -14.44
C LEU A 92 -13.63 6.20 -14.24
N VAL A 93 -13.43 5.22 -15.13
CA VAL A 93 -12.32 4.28 -15.10
C VAL A 93 -11.63 4.27 -16.46
N ARG A 94 -10.31 4.22 -16.43
CA ARG A 94 -9.48 4.08 -17.63
C ARG A 94 -8.85 2.70 -17.65
N SER A 95 -8.67 2.16 -18.86
CA SER A 95 -8.07 0.85 -19.07
C SER A 95 -7.13 0.88 -20.28
N SER A 96 -6.11 0.04 -20.24
CA SER A 96 -5.18 -0.18 -21.36
C SER A 96 -5.79 -1.05 -22.46
N ARG A 97 -6.94 -1.67 -22.20
CA ARG A 97 -7.69 -2.49 -23.18
C ARG A 97 -9.18 -2.12 -23.14
N PRO A 98 -9.94 -2.42 -24.21
CA PRO A 98 -11.38 -2.20 -24.22
C PRO A 98 -12.07 -2.90 -23.03
N VAL A 99 -12.98 -2.20 -22.38
CA VAL A 99 -13.77 -2.73 -21.26
C VAL A 99 -15.11 -3.23 -21.79
N GLY A 100 -15.54 -4.40 -21.34
CA GLY A 100 -16.74 -5.07 -21.81
C GLY A 100 -16.44 -6.19 -22.81
N SER A 101 -17.44 -7.00 -23.11
CA SER A 101 -17.30 -8.11 -24.05
C SER A 101 -17.24 -7.60 -25.51
N THR A 102 -16.11 -7.79 -26.18
CA THR A 102 -15.98 -7.56 -27.64
C THR A 102 -16.40 -8.78 -28.47
N GLY A 103 -16.79 -9.87 -27.83
CA GLY A 103 -17.14 -11.11 -28.47
C GLY A 103 -18.62 -11.22 -28.78
N THR A 104 -18.97 -11.57 -30.00
CA THR A 104 -20.25 -12.23 -30.31
C THR A 104 -20.39 -13.41 -29.37
N LEU A 105 -21.33 -13.34 -28.41
CA LEU A 105 -21.72 -14.48 -27.61
C LEU A 105 -22.06 -15.60 -28.58
N SER A 106 -21.28 -16.68 -28.58
CA SER A 106 -21.70 -17.90 -29.26
C SER A 106 -23.09 -18.23 -28.74
N PRO A 107 -24.11 -18.38 -29.60
CA PRO A 107 -25.44 -18.66 -29.14
C PRO A 107 -25.44 -20.03 -28.46
N SER A 108 -25.38 -20.02 -27.15
CA SER A 108 -25.62 -21.24 -26.38
C SER A 108 -27.09 -21.60 -26.59
N ILE A 109 -27.33 -22.80 -27.08
CA ILE A 109 -28.63 -23.34 -27.55
C ILE A 109 -29.68 -23.42 -26.42
N PHE A 110 -29.42 -22.91 -25.23
CA PHE A 110 -30.26 -22.99 -24.04
C PHE A 110 -30.40 -21.67 -23.27
N SER A 111 -30.82 -20.58 -23.88
CA SER A 111 -31.20 -19.40 -23.09
C SER A 111 -32.62 -18.95 -23.38
N HIS A 112 -33.55 -19.39 -22.54
CA HIS A 112 -34.82 -18.71 -22.30
C HIS A 112 -34.56 -17.53 -21.37
N SER A 113 -34.53 -16.35 -21.92
CA SER A 113 -34.34 -14.99 -21.39
C SER A 113 -32.93 -14.41 -21.64
N GLN A 114 -32.80 -13.71 -22.76
CA GLN A 114 -31.71 -12.79 -23.00
C GLN A 114 -31.81 -11.64 -22.00
N ARG A 115 -31.08 -11.68 -20.89
CA ARG A 115 -30.71 -10.44 -20.21
C ARG A 115 -29.81 -9.68 -21.16
N VAL A 116 -30.31 -8.58 -21.71
CA VAL A 116 -29.48 -7.58 -22.37
C VAL A 116 -28.63 -6.95 -21.27
N ILE A 117 -27.41 -7.46 -21.06
CA ILE A 117 -26.44 -6.81 -20.20
C ILE A 117 -26.05 -5.55 -20.96
N GLU A 118 -26.52 -4.38 -20.49
CA GLU A 118 -26.06 -3.10 -21.01
C GLU A 118 -24.55 -3.03 -20.76
N GLN A 119 -23.78 -3.16 -21.84
CA GLN A 119 -22.34 -3.02 -21.75
C GLN A 119 -22.01 -1.54 -21.48
N PRO A 120 -21.05 -1.25 -20.60
CA PRO A 120 -20.64 0.12 -20.35
C PRO A 120 -20.10 0.73 -21.64
N GLU A 121 -20.52 1.96 -21.95
CA GLU A 121 -20.02 2.71 -23.10
C GLU A 121 -18.51 2.92 -22.94
N CYS A 122 -17.73 2.31 -23.82
CA CYS A 122 -16.27 2.36 -23.78
C CYS A 122 -15.75 3.22 -24.94
N ARG A 123 -15.04 4.31 -24.61
CA ARG A 123 -14.48 5.26 -25.59
C ARG A 123 -12.98 5.14 -25.62
N ASN A 124 -12.41 5.10 -26.82
CA ASN A 124 -10.97 5.26 -26.98
C ASN A 124 -10.64 6.76 -26.93
N VAL A 125 -9.87 7.21 -25.93
CA VAL A 125 -9.52 8.63 -25.72
C VAL A 125 -8.09 8.95 -26.14
N ALA A 126 -7.22 7.95 -26.23
CA ALA A 126 -5.86 8.06 -26.75
C ALA A 126 -5.39 6.69 -27.22
N ASP A 127 -4.26 6.64 -27.90
CA ASP A 127 -3.69 5.37 -28.37
C ASP A 127 -3.45 4.40 -27.19
N GLY A 128 -4.16 3.27 -27.21
CA GLY A 128 -4.12 2.27 -26.14
C GLY A 128 -4.77 2.71 -24.82
N ILE A 129 -5.56 3.77 -24.77
CA ILE A 129 -6.27 4.21 -23.56
C ILE A 129 -7.76 4.28 -23.82
N TYR A 130 -8.50 3.48 -23.07
CA TYR A 130 -9.95 3.39 -23.12
C TYR A 130 -10.54 3.96 -21.84
N GLU A 131 -11.63 4.70 -21.98
CA GLU A 131 -12.34 5.32 -20.87
C GLU A 131 -13.79 4.82 -20.84
N THR A 132 -14.25 4.47 -19.66
CA THR A 132 -15.61 3.99 -19.44
C THR A 132 -16.16 4.44 -18.09
N ARG A 133 -17.49 4.52 -17.97
CA ARG A 133 -18.17 4.77 -16.69
C ARG A 133 -18.71 3.45 -16.13
N LEU A 134 -18.08 2.95 -15.08
CA LEU A 134 -18.50 1.72 -14.41
C LEU A 134 -19.49 2.01 -13.28
N PRO A 135 -20.50 1.14 -13.08
CA PRO A 135 -21.38 1.23 -11.92
C PRO A 135 -20.57 1.20 -10.62
N SER A 136 -20.85 2.12 -9.71
CA SER A 136 -20.18 2.11 -8.40
C SER A 136 -21.00 1.36 -7.38
N LEU A 137 -20.31 0.57 -6.57
CA LEU A 137 -20.82 -0.06 -5.36
C LEU A 137 -20.36 0.77 -4.15
N VAL A 138 -21.10 0.69 -3.04
CA VAL A 138 -20.74 1.43 -1.82
C VAL A 138 -21.04 0.55 -0.60
N THR A 139 -20.04 0.39 0.27
CA THR A 139 -20.21 -0.38 1.51
C THR A 139 -21.11 0.35 2.50
N PRO A 140 -21.73 -0.35 3.45
CA PRO A 140 -22.26 0.26 4.66
C PRO A 140 -21.20 1.15 5.32
N ARG A 141 -21.66 2.11 6.12
CA ARG A 141 -20.74 2.89 6.98
C ARG A 141 -20.18 1.98 8.06
N SER A 142 -18.88 2.04 8.26
CA SER A 142 -18.19 1.35 9.34
C SER A 142 -17.41 2.33 10.20
N VAL A 143 -17.33 2.05 11.49
CA VAL A 143 -16.45 2.78 12.41
C VAL A 143 -15.01 2.43 12.06
N VAL A 144 -14.17 3.45 11.85
CA VAL A 144 -12.74 3.26 11.69
C VAL A 144 -12.13 3.07 13.07
N PRO A 145 -11.51 1.90 13.36
CA PRO A 145 -10.88 1.67 14.64
C PRO A 145 -9.84 2.76 14.94
N GLY A 146 -9.90 3.33 16.14
CA GLY A 146 -8.96 4.38 16.60
C GLY A 146 -9.29 5.81 16.19
N HIS A 147 -10.27 6.05 15.32
CA HIS A 147 -10.56 7.40 14.81
C HIS A 147 -11.95 7.95 15.18
N GLY A 148 -12.84 7.14 15.75
CA GLY A 148 -14.19 7.57 16.14
C GLY A 148 -15.12 8.02 15.00
N HIS A 149 -14.63 8.05 13.76
CA HIS A 149 -15.38 8.44 12.56
C HIS A 149 -15.94 7.23 11.85
N THR A 150 -17.10 7.42 11.20
CA THR A 150 -17.67 6.41 10.32
C THR A 150 -17.30 6.72 8.89
N LYS A 151 -16.76 5.75 8.16
CA LYS A 151 -16.37 5.86 6.76
C LYS A 151 -17.09 4.81 5.93
N ARG A 152 -17.35 5.12 4.67
CA ARG A 152 -17.84 4.16 3.67
C ARG A 152 -16.88 4.11 2.50
N ILE A 153 -16.88 2.99 1.80
CA ILE A 153 -15.99 2.76 0.67
C ILE A 153 -16.83 2.65 -0.59
N ARG A 154 -16.60 3.59 -1.51
CA ARG A 154 -17.18 3.54 -2.85
C ARG A 154 -16.16 2.90 -3.78
N TYR A 155 -16.56 1.88 -4.53
CA TYR A 155 -15.65 1.18 -5.41
C TYR A 155 -16.30 0.85 -6.74
N ALA A 156 -15.48 0.74 -7.78
CA ALA A 156 -15.85 0.22 -9.10
C ALA A 156 -15.05 -1.04 -9.39
N ILE A 157 -15.61 -1.95 -10.16
CA ILE A 157 -14.95 -3.20 -10.54
C ILE A 157 -14.58 -3.12 -12.02
N LEU A 158 -13.26 -3.05 -12.28
CA LEU A 158 -12.70 -3.18 -13.62
C LEU A 158 -12.46 -4.67 -13.90
N GLU A 159 -13.43 -5.28 -14.55
CA GLU A 159 -13.36 -6.70 -14.89
C GLU A 159 -12.61 -6.92 -16.21
N TRP A 160 -11.67 -7.84 -16.19
CA TRP A 160 -10.91 -8.21 -17.38
C TRP A 160 -11.71 -9.10 -18.31
N ASN A 161 -11.44 -8.99 -19.60
CA ASN A 161 -11.98 -9.88 -20.62
C ASN A 161 -10.85 -10.33 -21.56
N PRO A 162 -10.55 -11.66 -21.63
CA PRO A 162 -11.14 -12.71 -20.78
C PRO A 162 -10.65 -12.65 -19.34
N LEU A 163 -11.43 -13.24 -18.41
CA LEU A 163 -10.98 -13.54 -17.04
C LEU A 163 -9.96 -14.69 -17.09
N LEU A 164 -8.90 -14.56 -16.30
CA LEU A 164 -7.78 -15.49 -16.30
C LEU A 164 -7.87 -16.48 -15.13
N ASP A 165 -7.49 -17.72 -15.38
CA ASP A 165 -6.97 -18.57 -14.31
C ASP A 165 -5.53 -18.13 -14.01
N SER A 166 -5.17 -18.08 -12.73
CA SER A 166 -3.84 -17.59 -12.33
C SER A 166 -2.69 -18.46 -12.82
N SER A 167 -2.92 -19.70 -13.16
CA SER A 167 -1.92 -20.57 -13.82
C SER A 167 -1.52 -20.10 -15.23
N ASN A 168 -2.36 -19.27 -15.86
CA ASN A 168 -2.11 -18.68 -17.17
C ASN A 168 -1.63 -17.21 -17.09
N MET A 169 -1.31 -16.72 -15.89
CA MET A 169 -0.81 -15.36 -15.69
C MET A 169 0.63 -15.26 -16.20
N GLU A 170 0.88 -14.28 -17.08
CA GLU A 170 2.19 -14.00 -17.66
C GLU A 170 2.74 -12.63 -17.24
N MET A 171 3.98 -12.32 -17.64
CA MET A 171 4.62 -11.03 -17.30
C MET A 171 3.88 -9.83 -17.89
N ASP A 172 3.32 -9.98 -19.08
CA ASP A 172 2.51 -8.95 -19.74
C ASP A 172 1.23 -8.62 -18.95
N ASP A 173 0.70 -9.59 -18.22
CA ASP A 173 -0.46 -9.37 -17.36
C ASP A 173 -0.08 -8.59 -16.09
N TRP A 174 1.10 -8.82 -15.51
CA TRP A 174 1.62 -8.00 -14.42
C TRP A 174 1.83 -6.55 -14.86
N ILE A 175 2.41 -6.35 -16.04
CA ILE A 175 2.60 -5.03 -16.66
C ILE A 175 1.23 -4.36 -16.89
N ARG A 176 0.23 -5.12 -17.35
CA ARG A 176 -1.13 -4.63 -17.54
C ARG A 176 -1.75 -4.17 -16.23
N ILE A 177 -1.65 -4.95 -15.14
CA ILE A 177 -2.15 -4.51 -13.82
C ILE A 177 -1.49 -3.20 -13.39
N ALA A 178 -0.16 -3.10 -13.54
CA ALA A 178 0.57 -1.87 -13.21
C ALA A 178 0.12 -0.68 -14.07
N ALA A 179 -0.12 -0.87 -15.36
CA ALA A 179 -0.65 0.16 -16.25
C ALA A 179 -2.09 0.59 -15.89
N GLU A 180 -2.98 -0.36 -15.53
CA GLU A 180 -4.34 -0.05 -15.05
C GLU A 180 -4.31 0.80 -13.77
N ILE A 181 -3.40 0.50 -12.83
CA ILE A 181 -3.20 1.30 -11.62
C ILE A 181 -2.71 2.70 -11.99
N GLU A 182 -1.73 2.83 -12.88
CA GLU A 182 -1.17 4.13 -13.31
C GLU A 182 -2.24 5.01 -13.97
N LEU A 183 -3.03 4.46 -14.88
CA LEU A 183 -4.10 5.18 -15.59
C LEU A 183 -5.17 5.74 -14.65
N ASN A 184 -5.39 5.08 -13.52
CA ASN A 184 -6.42 5.43 -12.55
C ASN A 184 -5.86 6.06 -11.25
N TYR A 185 -4.55 6.25 -11.17
CA TYR A 185 -3.89 6.66 -9.93
C TYR A 185 -4.40 7.97 -9.33
N THR A 186 -4.77 8.94 -10.18
CA THR A 186 -5.29 10.24 -9.74
C THR A 186 -6.78 10.21 -9.36
N SER A 187 -7.52 9.20 -9.78
CA SER A 187 -8.99 9.13 -9.60
C SER A 187 -9.41 8.32 -8.37
N PHE A 188 -8.55 7.43 -7.88
CA PHE A 188 -8.83 6.52 -6.78
C PHE A 188 -7.83 6.70 -5.63
N ASP A 189 -8.28 6.44 -4.40
CA ASP A 189 -7.46 6.57 -3.19
C ASP A 189 -6.62 5.30 -2.94
N ALA A 190 -7.12 4.13 -3.36
CA ALA A 190 -6.45 2.86 -3.23
C ALA A 190 -6.90 1.86 -4.32
N PHE A 191 -6.21 0.73 -4.40
CA PHE A 191 -6.44 -0.31 -5.40
C PHE A 191 -6.51 -1.69 -4.73
N VAL A 192 -7.46 -2.50 -5.18
CA VAL A 192 -7.57 -3.92 -4.79
C VAL A 192 -7.54 -4.76 -6.08
N VAL A 193 -6.67 -5.75 -6.14
CA VAL A 193 -6.55 -6.66 -7.28
C VAL A 193 -7.10 -8.02 -6.85
N LEU A 194 -8.18 -8.46 -7.50
CA LEU A 194 -8.73 -9.80 -7.32
C LEU A 194 -8.06 -10.76 -8.28
N HIS A 195 -7.41 -11.77 -7.71
CA HIS A 195 -6.48 -12.64 -8.41
C HIS A 195 -6.66 -14.10 -7.99
N GLY A 196 -6.32 -15.05 -8.83
CA GLY A 196 -6.26 -16.47 -8.45
C GLY A 196 -5.07 -16.75 -7.53
N THR A 197 -5.23 -17.71 -6.62
CA THR A 197 -4.27 -17.91 -5.51
C THR A 197 -2.93 -18.51 -5.92
N ASP A 198 -2.83 -19.25 -7.06
CA ASP A 198 -1.65 -20.04 -7.40
C ASP A 198 -0.41 -19.20 -7.69
N THR A 199 -0.58 -18.08 -8.40
CA THR A 199 0.53 -17.17 -8.76
C THR A 199 0.41 -15.79 -8.11
N MET A 200 -0.47 -15.62 -7.12
CA MET A 200 -0.70 -14.34 -6.45
C MET A 200 0.57 -13.78 -5.79
N SER A 201 1.42 -14.65 -5.20
CA SER A 201 2.70 -14.25 -4.61
C SER A 201 3.72 -13.75 -5.66
N TYR A 202 3.72 -14.34 -6.86
CA TYR A 202 4.52 -13.82 -7.98
C TYR A 202 4.02 -12.46 -8.43
N THR A 203 2.72 -12.31 -8.62
CA THR A 203 2.10 -11.04 -9.06
C THR A 203 2.31 -9.93 -8.02
N SER A 204 2.10 -10.21 -6.72
CA SER A 204 2.33 -9.21 -5.67
C SER A 204 3.79 -8.79 -5.57
N SER A 205 4.70 -9.73 -5.77
CA SER A 205 6.14 -9.48 -5.81
C SER A 205 6.54 -8.64 -7.03
N ALA A 206 6.05 -8.99 -8.22
CA ALA A 206 6.31 -8.24 -9.45
C ALA A 206 5.80 -6.80 -9.35
N LEU A 207 4.56 -6.61 -8.88
CA LEU A 207 3.97 -5.29 -8.70
C LEU A 207 4.71 -4.44 -7.67
N SER A 208 5.34 -5.05 -6.64
CA SER A 208 6.19 -4.33 -5.69
C SER A 208 7.37 -3.62 -6.37
N PHE A 209 7.88 -4.14 -7.49
CA PHE A 209 8.95 -3.54 -8.28
C PHE A 209 8.44 -2.68 -9.42
N LEU A 210 7.37 -3.11 -10.11
CA LEU A 210 6.78 -2.37 -11.23
C LEU A 210 6.14 -1.04 -10.83
N LEU A 211 5.59 -0.94 -9.62
CA LEU A 211 4.97 0.27 -9.09
C LEU A 211 6.04 1.13 -8.38
N GLU A 212 6.78 1.90 -9.17
CA GLU A 212 7.87 2.75 -8.66
C GLU A 212 7.31 3.98 -7.95
N ASP A 213 7.90 4.30 -6.78
CA ASP A 213 7.52 5.46 -5.95
C ASP A 213 6.01 5.50 -5.59
N LEU A 214 5.48 4.33 -5.20
CA LEU A 214 4.08 4.14 -4.86
C LEU A 214 3.71 4.89 -3.58
N GLY A 215 2.71 5.77 -3.63
CA GLY A 215 2.22 6.55 -2.50
C GLY A 215 0.81 6.15 -2.01
N LYS A 216 0.19 5.13 -2.62
CA LYS A 216 -1.15 4.65 -2.30
C LYS A 216 -1.15 3.16 -1.99
N THR A 217 -2.17 2.70 -1.27
CA THR A 217 -2.34 1.29 -0.92
C THR A 217 -2.73 0.45 -2.14
N VAL A 218 -2.01 -0.63 -2.38
CA VAL A 218 -2.32 -1.64 -3.40
C VAL A 218 -2.38 -3.01 -2.72
N ILE A 219 -3.55 -3.68 -2.76
CA ILE A 219 -3.76 -4.96 -2.09
C ILE A 219 -4.17 -6.01 -3.11
N LEU A 220 -3.42 -7.11 -3.18
CA LEU A 220 -3.86 -8.32 -3.88
C LEU A 220 -4.64 -9.21 -2.91
N THR A 221 -5.73 -9.79 -3.37
CA THR A 221 -6.49 -10.78 -2.63
C THR A 221 -7.26 -11.71 -3.57
N GLY A 222 -7.89 -12.73 -3.02
CA GLY A 222 -8.65 -13.73 -3.75
C GLY A 222 -9.37 -14.66 -2.79
N ALA A 223 -9.70 -15.86 -3.24
CA ALA A 223 -10.35 -16.85 -2.39
C ALA A 223 -9.93 -18.27 -2.76
N GLN A 224 -9.91 -19.16 -1.77
CA GLN A 224 -9.79 -20.60 -2.00
C GLN A 224 -11.15 -21.21 -2.38
N ILE A 225 -12.23 -20.66 -1.84
CA ILE A 225 -13.62 -21.09 -2.08
C ILE A 225 -14.37 -19.94 -2.75
N PRO A 226 -15.02 -20.19 -3.91
CA PRO A 226 -15.69 -19.13 -4.65
C PRO A 226 -16.90 -18.54 -3.90
N LEU A 227 -17.21 -17.28 -4.21
CA LEU A 227 -18.33 -16.54 -3.63
C LEU A 227 -19.69 -17.20 -3.89
N SER A 228 -19.77 -18.05 -4.91
CA SER A 228 -20.95 -18.87 -5.23
C SER A 228 -21.27 -19.96 -4.20
N GLN A 229 -20.30 -20.33 -3.36
CA GLN A 229 -20.51 -21.33 -2.31
C GLN A 229 -21.00 -20.67 -1.03
N LEU A 230 -21.90 -21.35 -0.31
CA LEU A 230 -22.47 -20.84 0.95
C LEU A 230 -21.38 -20.61 2.02
N ARG A 231 -20.44 -21.56 2.15
CA ARG A 231 -19.25 -21.43 2.98
C ARG A 231 -18.07 -21.04 2.08
N ASN A 232 -17.58 -19.83 2.25
CA ASN A 232 -16.46 -19.32 1.48
C ASN A 232 -15.61 -18.34 2.31
N ASP A 233 -14.37 -18.13 1.91
CA ASP A 233 -13.44 -17.13 2.43
C ASP A 233 -13.44 -15.83 1.61
N ALA A 234 -14.15 -15.82 0.48
CA ALA A 234 -14.18 -14.71 -0.46
C ALA A 234 -14.78 -13.43 0.16
N VAL A 235 -15.83 -13.58 0.98
CA VAL A 235 -16.48 -12.45 1.65
C VAL A 235 -15.50 -11.75 2.61
N ASP A 236 -14.84 -12.51 3.48
CA ASP A 236 -13.96 -11.95 4.51
C ASP A 236 -12.68 -11.39 3.88
N ASN A 237 -12.12 -12.07 2.88
CA ASN A 237 -10.94 -11.59 2.16
C ASN A 237 -11.22 -10.28 1.41
N LEU A 238 -12.33 -10.17 0.70
CA LEU A 238 -12.67 -8.96 -0.04
C LEU A 238 -13.06 -7.80 0.89
N LEU A 239 -13.89 -8.04 1.92
CA LEU A 239 -14.26 -6.99 2.87
C LEU A 239 -13.05 -6.50 3.67
N GLY A 240 -12.18 -7.40 4.11
CA GLY A 240 -10.95 -7.04 4.80
C GLY A 240 -10.03 -6.19 3.93
N ALA A 241 -9.81 -6.60 2.67
CA ALA A 241 -9.00 -5.84 1.71
C ALA A 241 -9.59 -4.45 1.43
N LEU A 242 -10.91 -4.35 1.20
CA LEU A 242 -11.60 -3.07 1.01
C LEU A 242 -11.50 -2.19 2.25
N SER A 243 -11.68 -2.77 3.45
CA SER A 243 -11.61 -2.03 4.72
C SER A 243 -10.23 -1.45 4.95
N ILE A 244 -9.17 -2.22 4.70
CA ILE A 244 -7.79 -1.73 4.83
C ILE A 244 -7.53 -0.66 3.76
N ALA A 245 -7.82 -0.94 2.49
CA ALA A 245 -7.57 -0.04 1.37
C ALA A 245 -8.31 1.31 1.51
N GLY A 246 -9.52 1.31 2.04
CA GLY A 246 -10.32 2.52 2.22
C GLY A 246 -9.96 3.36 3.45
N ASN A 247 -9.36 2.76 4.48
CA ASN A 247 -9.13 3.43 5.75
C ASN A 247 -7.67 3.74 6.03
N TYR A 248 -6.72 2.99 5.45
CA TYR A 248 -5.29 3.13 5.75
C TYR A 248 -4.48 3.39 4.50
N ILE A 249 -3.51 4.29 4.58
CA ILE A 249 -2.52 4.50 3.53
C ILE A 249 -1.28 3.68 3.88
N ILE A 250 -1.14 2.53 3.20
CA ILE A 250 0.03 1.65 3.27
C ILE A 250 0.65 1.68 1.87
N PRO A 251 1.63 2.58 1.62
CA PRO A 251 2.10 2.90 0.26
C PRO A 251 3.05 1.83 -0.28
N GLU A 252 2.60 0.60 -0.27
CA GLU A 252 3.30 -0.56 -0.83
C GLU A 252 2.31 -1.54 -1.46
N CYS A 253 2.83 -2.40 -2.34
CA CYS A 253 2.08 -3.54 -2.83
C CYS A 253 2.08 -4.63 -1.76
N SER A 254 0.89 -5.12 -1.42
CA SER A 254 0.68 -6.07 -0.34
C SER A 254 -0.31 -7.17 -0.75
N LEU A 255 -0.29 -8.28 -0.02
CA LEU A 255 -1.18 -9.41 -0.21
C LEU A 255 -1.99 -9.64 1.06
N TYR A 256 -3.32 -9.57 0.93
CA TYR A 256 -4.24 -9.82 2.04
C TYR A 256 -4.91 -11.17 1.90
N PHE A 257 -4.79 -12.00 2.92
CA PHE A 257 -5.45 -13.31 2.97
C PHE A 257 -5.65 -13.77 4.41
N ASN A 258 -6.79 -14.36 4.70
CA ASN A 258 -7.10 -14.93 6.02
C ASN A 258 -6.73 -13.99 7.18
N HIS A 259 -7.32 -12.79 7.20
CA HIS A 259 -7.17 -11.76 8.25
C HIS A 259 -5.77 -11.16 8.39
N THR A 260 -4.87 -11.39 7.44
CA THR A 260 -3.49 -10.93 7.53
C THR A 260 -3.05 -10.23 6.24
N LEU A 261 -2.45 -9.04 6.38
CA LEU A 261 -1.84 -8.30 5.27
C LEU A 261 -0.33 -8.50 5.31
N TYR A 262 0.21 -9.10 4.27
CA TYR A 262 1.64 -9.32 4.09
C TYR A 262 2.23 -8.33 3.10
N ARG A 263 3.52 -7.98 3.27
CA ARG A 263 4.25 -7.28 2.20
C ARG A 263 4.33 -8.16 0.96
N GLY A 264 3.98 -7.63 -0.21
CA GLY A 264 3.79 -8.40 -1.43
C GLY A 264 5.02 -9.15 -1.94
N ASN A 265 6.21 -8.65 -1.64
CA ASN A 265 7.49 -9.28 -2.02
C ASN A 265 8.13 -10.13 -0.90
N ARG A 266 7.37 -10.41 0.19
CA ARG A 266 7.85 -11.22 1.32
C ARG A 266 7.00 -12.46 1.57
N VAL A 267 6.01 -12.72 0.72
CA VAL A 267 4.98 -13.72 0.90
C VAL A 267 5.09 -14.84 -0.14
N SER A 268 4.80 -16.07 0.28
CA SER A 268 4.71 -17.26 -0.58
C SER A 268 3.43 -18.03 -0.30
N LYS A 269 2.92 -18.78 -1.29
CA LYS A 269 1.80 -19.70 -1.11
C LYS A 269 2.28 -20.96 -0.40
N ALA A 270 1.79 -21.17 0.82
CA ALA A 270 2.21 -22.28 1.69
C ALA A 270 1.29 -23.50 1.61
N SER A 271 0.00 -23.30 1.27
CA SER A 271 -0.96 -24.40 1.22
C SER A 271 -1.90 -24.27 0.02
N SER A 272 -2.24 -25.41 -0.57
CA SER A 272 -3.21 -25.50 -1.68
C SER A 272 -4.63 -25.81 -1.21
N TYR A 273 -4.84 -26.16 0.05
CA TYR A 273 -6.15 -26.59 0.56
C TYR A 273 -6.61 -25.87 1.85
N ASP A 274 -5.69 -25.22 2.58
CA ASP A 274 -6.05 -24.44 3.76
C ASP A 274 -6.57 -23.05 3.38
N LEU A 275 -7.45 -22.50 4.22
CA LEU A 275 -7.85 -21.10 4.09
C LEU A 275 -6.70 -20.15 4.44
N ASN A 276 -5.79 -20.55 5.34
CA ASN A 276 -4.52 -19.86 5.61
C ASN A 276 -3.48 -20.27 4.56
N ALA A 277 -3.71 -19.87 3.30
CA ALA A 277 -2.93 -20.34 2.17
C ALA A 277 -1.57 -19.64 1.98
N PHE A 278 -1.36 -18.48 2.59
CA PHE A 278 -0.16 -17.66 2.41
C PHE A 278 0.60 -17.45 3.71
N HIS A 279 1.91 -17.31 3.59
CA HIS A 279 2.80 -17.12 4.73
C HIS A 279 3.99 -16.21 4.35
N SER A 280 4.40 -15.35 5.28
CA SER A 280 5.62 -14.55 5.18
C SER A 280 6.63 -15.07 6.21
N PRO A 281 7.59 -15.93 5.80
CA PRO A 281 8.39 -16.67 6.75
C PRO A 281 9.46 -15.83 7.47
N ASN A 282 9.97 -14.80 6.80
CA ASN A 282 11.13 -14.02 7.27
C ASN A 282 10.78 -12.56 7.61
N PHE A 283 9.51 -12.16 7.49
CA PHE A 283 9.09 -10.79 7.77
C PHE A 283 7.71 -10.78 8.44
N PRO A 284 7.48 -9.93 9.45
CA PRO A 284 6.19 -9.86 10.13
C PRO A 284 5.09 -9.32 9.21
N PRO A 285 3.82 -9.60 9.50
CA PRO A 285 2.69 -9.01 8.79
C PRO A 285 2.65 -7.48 8.94
N LEU A 286 2.22 -6.77 7.90
CA LEU A 286 1.96 -5.32 7.95
C LEU A 286 0.68 -4.99 8.72
N VAL A 287 -0.35 -5.85 8.60
CA VAL A 287 -1.62 -5.67 9.31
C VAL A 287 -2.15 -7.02 9.79
N ASN A 288 -2.65 -7.02 11.00
CA ASN A 288 -3.43 -8.11 11.56
C ASN A 288 -4.87 -7.63 11.80
N VAL A 289 -5.84 -8.35 11.26
CA VAL A 289 -7.27 -8.06 11.41
C VAL A 289 -7.86 -9.03 12.44
N GLY A 290 -8.03 -8.54 13.66
CA GLY A 290 -8.68 -9.24 14.74
C GLY A 290 -10.02 -8.58 15.10
N ILE A 291 -10.27 -8.35 16.37
CA ILE A 291 -11.36 -7.46 16.84
C ILE A 291 -11.07 -6.04 16.32
N ASP A 292 -9.82 -5.63 16.44
CA ASP A 292 -9.31 -4.39 15.89
C ASP A 292 -8.39 -4.66 14.70
N ILE A 293 -8.23 -3.65 13.84
CA ILE A 293 -7.25 -3.66 12.74
C ILE A 293 -5.96 -3.06 13.26
N VAL A 294 -4.96 -3.91 13.49
CA VAL A 294 -3.64 -3.49 14.00
C VAL A 294 -2.66 -3.36 12.85
N VAL A 295 -2.18 -2.16 12.60
CA VAL A 295 -1.17 -1.85 11.57
C VAL A 295 0.20 -1.70 12.22
N ASN A 296 1.19 -2.43 11.74
CA ASN A 296 2.59 -2.35 12.16
C ASN A 296 3.29 -1.19 11.46
N TRP A 297 3.03 0.02 11.90
CA TRP A 297 3.48 1.26 11.24
C TRP A 297 5.00 1.38 11.11
N ASN A 298 5.77 0.75 11.99
CA ASN A 298 7.22 0.76 11.93
C ASN A 298 7.76 -0.03 10.75
N ASP A 299 7.02 -1.04 10.32
CA ASP A 299 7.39 -1.90 9.19
C ASP A 299 6.87 -1.36 7.85
N VAL A 300 5.91 -0.43 7.85
CA VAL A 300 5.37 0.15 6.61
C VAL A 300 6.41 1.00 5.91
N LEU A 301 6.69 0.69 4.65
CA LEU A 301 7.57 1.49 3.79
C LEU A 301 6.94 2.87 3.52
N ARG A 302 7.78 3.89 3.54
CA ARG A 302 7.37 5.26 3.23
C ARG A 302 8.28 5.82 2.15
N GLN A 303 7.68 6.52 1.21
CA GLN A 303 8.44 7.20 0.17
C GLN A 303 9.17 8.41 0.79
N THR A 304 10.47 8.47 0.61
CA THR A 304 11.33 9.59 1.03
C THR A 304 11.91 10.36 -0.16
N SER A 305 11.71 9.85 -1.38
CA SER A 305 12.18 10.49 -2.61
C SER A 305 11.14 11.47 -3.15
N LEU A 306 11.62 12.61 -3.70
CA LEU A 306 10.78 13.58 -4.40
C LEU A 306 10.53 13.13 -5.84
N ARG A 307 9.91 11.95 -6.01
CA ARG A 307 9.58 11.37 -7.32
C ARG A 307 8.11 11.05 -7.42
N ARG A 308 7.55 11.28 -8.59
CA ARG A 308 6.15 10.90 -8.88
C ARG A 308 6.06 9.41 -9.11
N PHE A 309 4.95 8.85 -8.68
CA PHE A 309 4.57 7.48 -9.02
C PHE A 309 4.60 7.25 -10.54
N ARG A 310 5.16 6.13 -10.94
CA ARG A 310 5.06 5.62 -12.31
C ARG A 310 5.03 4.09 -12.31
N ALA A 311 4.39 3.51 -13.32
CA ALA A 311 4.49 2.09 -13.60
C ALA A 311 5.67 1.82 -14.55
N HIS A 312 6.59 0.97 -14.13
CA HIS A 312 7.59 0.39 -15.04
C HIS A 312 6.89 -0.67 -15.91
N LYS A 313 7.11 -0.63 -17.23
CA LYS A 313 6.31 -1.42 -18.20
C LYS A 313 7.13 -2.48 -18.91
N GLU A 314 8.22 -2.92 -18.31
CA GLU A 314 9.10 -3.92 -18.89
C GLU A 314 9.55 -4.93 -17.84
N MET A 315 9.59 -6.20 -18.22
CA MET A 315 10.19 -7.29 -17.46
C MET A 315 10.94 -8.22 -18.40
N SER A 316 12.07 -8.75 -17.95
CA SER A 316 12.87 -9.66 -18.76
C SER A 316 12.35 -11.09 -18.65
N PRO A 317 11.95 -11.76 -19.75
CA PRO A 317 11.52 -13.16 -19.71
C PRO A 317 12.71 -14.14 -19.62
N HIS A 318 13.95 -13.64 -19.71
CA HIS A 318 15.16 -14.45 -19.77
C HIS A 318 15.71 -14.77 -18.37
N VAL A 319 14.82 -15.13 -17.44
CA VAL A 319 15.13 -15.53 -16.07
C VAL A 319 14.57 -16.92 -15.82
N ALA A 320 15.33 -17.76 -15.11
CA ALA A 320 14.89 -19.10 -14.74
C ALA A 320 15.24 -19.43 -13.29
N THR A 321 14.60 -20.44 -12.73
CA THR A 321 14.92 -20.99 -11.40
C THR A 321 15.62 -22.33 -11.55
N LEU A 322 16.74 -22.50 -10.83
CA LEU A 322 17.49 -23.75 -10.76
C LEU A 322 17.60 -24.20 -9.30
N ARG A 323 16.94 -25.31 -8.97
CA ARG A 323 17.04 -25.91 -7.66
C ARG A 323 18.17 -26.91 -7.61
N LEU A 324 19.11 -26.74 -6.68
CA LEU A 324 20.18 -27.69 -6.44
C LEU A 324 19.64 -28.99 -5.84
N PHE A 325 20.21 -30.12 -6.27
CA PHE A 325 19.91 -31.45 -5.73
C PHE A 325 21.19 -32.31 -5.67
N PRO A 326 21.26 -33.29 -4.76
CA PRO A 326 22.39 -34.21 -4.71
C PRO A 326 22.54 -35.00 -6.02
N GLY A 327 23.74 -34.98 -6.62
CA GLY A 327 24.02 -35.65 -7.88
C GLY A 327 23.89 -34.76 -9.13
N MET A 328 23.58 -33.47 -9.01
CA MET A 328 23.63 -32.55 -10.14
C MET A 328 25.03 -32.54 -10.78
N THR A 329 25.08 -32.52 -12.09
CA THR A 329 26.33 -32.47 -12.86
C THR A 329 26.54 -31.09 -13.48
N GLY A 330 27.81 -30.78 -13.83
CA GLY A 330 28.11 -29.54 -14.55
C GLY A 330 27.44 -29.45 -15.92
N ALA A 331 27.17 -30.58 -16.58
CA ALA A 331 26.43 -30.61 -17.85
C ALA A 331 24.96 -30.17 -17.63
N THR A 332 24.31 -30.66 -16.57
CA THR A 332 22.95 -30.23 -16.18
C THR A 332 22.92 -28.74 -15.90
N ALA A 333 23.87 -28.25 -15.08
CA ALA A 333 23.95 -26.83 -14.76
C ALA A 333 24.11 -25.96 -16.03
N ARG A 334 25.04 -26.32 -16.94
CA ARG A 334 25.25 -25.59 -18.20
C ARG A 334 24.03 -25.54 -19.11
N ALA A 335 23.20 -26.59 -19.11
CA ALA A 335 21.97 -26.60 -19.90
C ALA A 335 20.98 -25.51 -19.47
N PHE A 336 20.84 -25.25 -18.15
CA PHE A 336 20.00 -24.18 -17.61
C PHE A 336 20.60 -22.78 -17.81
N LEU A 337 21.94 -22.69 -17.85
CA LEU A 337 22.68 -21.45 -17.98
C LEU A 337 22.92 -21.00 -19.43
N ALA A 338 22.53 -21.84 -20.39
CA ALA A 338 22.70 -21.56 -21.81
C ALA A 338 21.77 -20.41 -22.29
N PRO A 339 22.20 -19.62 -23.29
CA PRO A 339 21.33 -18.62 -23.92
C PRO A 339 19.97 -19.23 -24.36
N PRO A 340 18.85 -18.47 -24.21
CA PRO A 340 18.75 -17.02 -23.97
C PRO A 340 18.76 -16.59 -22.50
N THR A 341 19.12 -17.44 -21.55
CA THR A 341 19.12 -17.15 -20.11
C THR A 341 20.09 -16.02 -19.78
N ARG A 342 19.60 -14.97 -19.10
CA ARG A 342 20.37 -13.83 -18.60
C ARG A 342 20.43 -13.77 -17.08
N GLY A 343 19.48 -14.42 -16.40
CA GLY A 343 19.39 -14.46 -14.96
C GLY A 343 18.94 -15.81 -14.42
N ILE A 344 19.51 -16.22 -13.28
CA ILE A 344 19.15 -17.46 -12.57
C ILE A 344 18.90 -17.18 -11.11
N VAL A 345 17.77 -17.66 -10.60
CA VAL A 345 17.53 -17.85 -9.18
C VAL A 345 17.99 -19.25 -8.82
N LEU A 346 19.07 -19.32 -8.03
CA LEU A 346 19.69 -20.59 -7.61
C LEU A 346 19.19 -20.94 -6.21
N GLU A 347 18.35 -21.97 -6.09
CA GLU A 347 17.90 -22.48 -4.82
C GLU A 347 18.96 -23.43 -4.21
N THR A 348 19.64 -22.94 -3.16
CA THR A 348 20.76 -23.60 -2.48
C THR A 348 20.32 -24.31 -1.22
N PHE A 349 21.17 -25.18 -0.66
CA PHE A 349 20.89 -25.88 0.58
C PHE A 349 21.11 -24.97 1.80
N GLY A 350 20.17 -24.99 2.74
CA GLY A 350 20.30 -24.29 4.02
C GLY A 350 20.65 -22.79 3.85
N ALA A 351 21.74 -22.36 4.45
CA ALA A 351 22.17 -20.96 4.46
C ALA A 351 23.04 -20.54 3.24
N GLY A 352 22.95 -21.23 2.11
CA GLY A 352 23.70 -20.91 0.91
C GLY A 352 24.69 -22.00 0.48
N ASN A 353 24.59 -23.19 1.04
CA ASN A 353 25.51 -24.28 0.74
C ASN A 353 25.24 -24.91 -0.63
N ALA A 354 26.32 -25.31 -1.32
CA ALA A 354 26.25 -26.00 -2.59
C ALA A 354 27.26 -27.15 -2.68
N SER A 355 27.06 -28.02 -3.65
CA SER A 355 28.02 -29.09 -3.96
C SER A 355 29.37 -28.47 -4.38
N GLN A 356 30.46 -28.98 -3.81
CA GLN A 356 31.82 -28.54 -4.12
C GLN A 356 32.42 -29.25 -5.35
N ARG A 357 31.58 -29.83 -6.20
CA ARG A 357 32.01 -30.45 -7.46
C ARG A 357 32.62 -29.43 -8.40
N PRO A 358 33.87 -29.64 -8.87
CA PRO A 358 34.58 -28.67 -9.73
C PRO A 358 33.84 -28.39 -11.06
N ASP A 359 33.17 -29.40 -11.63
CA ASP A 359 32.42 -29.27 -12.89
C ASP A 359 31.19 -28.40 -12.77
N VAL A 360 30.53 -28.40 -11.60
CA VAL A 360 29.35 -27.57 -11.28
C VAL A 360 29.77 -26.13 -11.00
N LEU A 361 30.80 -25.94 -10.15
CA LEU A 361 31.33 -24.62 -9.83
C LEU A 361 31.91 -23.93 -11.08
N ALA A 362 32.60 -24.66 -11.94
CA ALA A 362 33.09 -24.14 -13.23
C ALA A 362 31.91 -23.70 -14.11
N ALA A 363 30.80 -24.43 -14.16
CA ALA A 363 29.64 -24.04 -14.96
C ALA A 363 29.01 -22.72 -14.46
N PHE A 364 28.93 -22.50 -13.14
CA PHE A 364 28.45 -21.23 -12.58
C PHE A 364 29.43 -20.09 -12.86
N LYS A 365 30.72 -20.34 -12.68
CA LYS A 365 31.75 -19.34 -12.98
C LYS A 365 31.75 -18.91 -14.44
N ASP A 366 31.76 -19.88 -15.36
CA ASP A 366 31.73 -19.63 -16.82
C ASP A 366 30.50 -18.78 -17.21
N ALA A 367 29.33 -19.09 -16.61
CA ALA A 367 28.10 -18.33 -16.85
C ALA A 367 28.17 -16.90 -16.29
N CYS A 368 28.69 -16.72 -15.06
CA CYS A 368 28.87 -15.40 -14.45
C CYS A 368 29.87 -14.56 -15.24
N ASP A 369 30.99 -15.17 -15.69
CA ASP A 369 31.99 -14.50 -16.53
C ASP A 369 31.38 -14.15 -17.91
N GLY A 370 30.46 -14.96 -18.42
CA GLY A 370 29.66 -14.72 -19.62
C GLY A 370 28.54 -13.68 -19.49
N GLY A 371 28.36 -13.08 -18.30
CA GLY A 371 27.37 -12.02 -18.06
C GLY A 371 26.01 -12.47 -17.50
N VAL A 372 25.82 -13.76 -17.23
CA VAL A 372 24.62 -14.25 -16.53
C VAL A 372 24.67 -13.81 -15.08
N VAL A 373 23.55 -13.30 -14.57
CA VAL A 373 23.40 -12.93 -13.16
C VAL A 373 22.77 -14.08 -12.38
N ILE A 374 23.48 -14.63 -11.41
CA ILE A 374 22.99 -15.73 -10.58
C ILE A 374 22.80 -15.21 -9.14
N VAL A 375 21.59 -15.34 -8.61
CA VAL A 375 21.25 -15.00 -7.22
C VAL A 375 20.91 -16.27 -6.45
N ALA A 376 21.57 -16.48 -5.32
CA ALA A 376 21.38 -17.66 -4.45
C ALA A 376 20.34 -17.36 -3.37
N ILE A 377 19.32 -18.20 -3.26
CA ILE A 377 18.32 -18.20 -2.18
C ILE A 377 18.29 -19.55 -1.49
N SER A 378 17.65 -19.62 -0.32
CA SER A 378 17.51 -20.87 0.41
C SER A 378 16.37 -21.74 -0.15
N GLN A 379 16.57 -23.07 -0.15
CA GLN A 379 15.49 -24.05 -0.33
C GLN A 379 14.60 -24.18 0.91
N CYS A 380 15.06 -23.67 2.06
CA CYS A 380 14.29 -23.68 3.28
C CYS A 380 13.22 -22.58 3.24
N ILE A 381 12.04 -22.88 3.75
CA ILE A 381 10.92 -21.91 3.83
C ILE A 381 11.32 -20.67 4.64
N LYS A 382 12.09 -20.86 5.72
CA LYS A 382 12.57 -19.79 6.59
C LYS A 382 14.09 -19.82 6.69
N GLY A 383 14.72 -18.66 6.57
CA GLY A 383 16.17 -18.50 6.68
C GLY A 383 16.71 -17.50 5.69
N SER A 384 18.02 -17.31 5.72
CA SER A 384 18.75 -16.36 4.89
C SER A 384 19.98 -17.03 4.29
N VAL A 385 20.33 -16.62 3.08
CA VAL A 385 21.59 -16.99 2.43
C VAL A 385 22.62 -15.90 2.70
N SER A 386 23.74 -16.31 3.29
CA SER A 386 24.89 -15.44 3.58
C SER A 386 26.20 -16.08 3.10
N GLY A 387 27.27 -15.33 3.12
CA GLY A 387 28.61 -15.82 2.81
C GLY A 387 29.37 -16.39 4.01
N ASP A 388 28.72 -16.73 5.12
CA ASP A 388 29.38 -17.10 6.38
C ASP A 388 30.00 -18.50 6.35
N TYR A 389 29.49 -19.38 5.48
CA TYR A 389 29.98 -20.74 5.35
C TYR A 389 30.97 -20.89 4.19
N GLU A 390 32.01 -21.73 4.38
CA GLU A 390 33.05 -22.01 3.36
C GLU A 390 32.42 -22.42 2.01
N THR A 391 31.44 -23.32 2.03
CA THR A 391 30.75 -23.82 0.85
C THR A 391 29.87 -22.75 0.16
N GLY A 392 29.46 -21.73 0.89
CA GLY A 392 28.81 -20.53 0.33
C GLY A 392 29.81 -19.55 -0.28
N GLN A 393 30.99 -19.43 0.32
CA GLN A 393 32.08 -18.59 -0.19
C GLN A 393 32.56 -19.02 -1.58
N THR A 394 32.57 -20.30 -1.88
CA THR A 394 32.93 -20.81 -3.21
C THR A 394 31.96 -20.39 -4.30
N LEU A 395 30.66 -20.28 -3.98
CA LEU A 395 29.66 -19.72 -4.91
C LEU A 395 29.88 -18.21 -5.14
N ILE A 396 30.17 -17.48 -4.09
CA ILE A 396 30.47 -16.04 -4.19
C ILE A 396 31.74 -15.81 -5.05
N GLN A 397 32.78 -16.63 -4.86
CA GLN A 397 33.99 -16.59 -5.71
C GLN A 397 33.70 -16.96 -7.17
N ALA A 398 32.69 -17.78 -7.44
CA ALA A 398 32.21 -18.05 -8.79
C ALA A 398 31.36 -16.90 -9.38
N GLY A 399 31.07 -15.85 -8.62
CA GLY A 399 30.29 -14.70 -9.07
C GLY A 399 28.79 -14.76 -8.76
N VAL A 400 28.35 -15.74 -7.96
CA VAL A 400 26.95 -15.87 -7.49
C VAL A 400 26.70 -14.86 -6.36
N VAL A 401 25.58 -14.13 -6.42
CA VAL A 401 25.22 -13.12 -5.42
C VAL A 401 24.33 -13.74 -4.34
N PRO A 402 24.63 -13.57 -3.05
CA PRO A 402 23.71 -13.96 -1.99
C PRO A 402 22.40 -13.17 -2.07
N GLY A 403 21.26 -13.86 -2.08
CA GLY A 403 19.93 -13.27 -2.16
C GLY A 403 19.29 -13.02 -0.79
N GLY A 404 20.05 -13.21 0.31
CA GLY A 404 19.55 -12.98 1.65
C GLY A 404 18.34 -13.84 2.00
N ASP A 405 17.30 -13.23 2.51
CA ASP A 405 16.07 -13.87 2.95
C ASP A 405 14.88 -13.68 1.99
N MET A 406 15.17 -13.37 0.71
CA MET A 406 14.16 -13.28 -0.34
C MET A 406 13.44 -14.62 -0.55
N THR A 407 12.14 -14.53 -0.84
CA THR A 407 11.37 -15.69 -1.34
C THR A 407 11.75 -16.00 -2.78
N PRO A 408 11.51 -17.23 -3.29
CA PRO A 408 11.76 -17.59 -4.69
C PRO A 408 11.05 -16.66 -5.68
N GLU A 409 9.80 -16.34 -5.39
CA GLU A 409 8.97 -15.44 -6.19
C GLU A 409 9.57 -14.03 -6.24
N CYS A 410 10.04 -13.54 -5.09
CA CYS A 410 10.69 -12.24 -5.00
C CYS A 410 12.00 -12.19 -5.78
N ALA A 411 12.88 -13.15 -5.59
CA ALA A 411 14.17 -13.20 -6.28
C ALA A 411 13.99 -13.24 -7.80
N LEU A 412 13.02 -14.04 -8.29
CA LEU A 412 12.72 -14.14 -9.73
C LEU A 412 12.19 -12.81 -10.28
N THR A 413 11.21 -12.21 -9.64
CA THR A 413 10.58 -10.98 -10.13
C THR A 413 11.52 -9.78 -10.03
N LYS A 414 12.33 -9.68 -8.95
CA LYS A 414 13.36 -8.64 -8.81
C LYS A 414 14.42 -8.75 -9.90
N LEU A 415 14.91 -9.98 -10.14
CA LEU A 415 15.91 -10.22 -11.18
C LEU A 415 15.37 -9.89 -12.57
N SER A 416 14.14 -10.31 -12.88
CA SER A 416 13.44 -9.99 -14.12
C SER A 416 13.28 -8.47 -14.31
N TYR A 417 12.87 -7.74 -13.27
CA TYR A 417 12.74 -6.30 -13.28
C TYR A 417 14.09 -5.58 -13.53
N LEU A 418 15.15 -5.99 -12.83
CA LEU A 418 16.47 -5.36 -13.00
C LEU A 418 17.07 -5.63 -14.39
N LEU A 419 16.92 -6.85 -14.92
CA LEU A 419 17.40 -7.23 -16.24
C LEU A 419 16.62 -6.60 -17.40
N ALA A 420 15.44 -6.06 -17.13
CA ALA A 420 14.64 -5.32 -18.13
C ALA A 420 15.14 -3.89 -18.31
N LYS A 421 15.93 -3.35 -17.37
CA LYS A 421 16.42 -1.97 -17.42
C LYS A 421 17.63 -1.87 -18.37
N PRO A 422 17.49 -1.21 -19.54
CA PRO A 422 18.57 -1.15 -20.53
C PRO A 422 19.79 -0.33 -20.08
N GLU A 423 19.58 0.57 -19.09
CA GLU A 423 20.63 1.39 -18.49
C GLU A 423 21.55 0.62 -17.55
N LEU A 424 21.16 -0.61 -17.10
CA LEU A 424 21.94 -1.38 -16.15
C LEU A 424 22.81 -2.44 -16.85
N THR A 425 24.08 -2.44 -16.49
CA THR A 425 25.03 -3.50 -16.86
C THR A 425 24.83 -4.73 -15.95
N ALA A 426 25.30 -5.91 -16.37
CA ALA A 426 25.24 -7.12 -15.55
C ALA A 426 25.95 -6.95 -14.18
N ALA A 427 27.00 -6.12 -14.10
CA ALA A 427 27.69 -5.83 -12.86
C ALA A 427 26.83 -5.00 -11.90
N GLU A 428 26.12 -3.99 -12.42
CA GLU A 428 25.19 -3.17 -11.66
C GLU A 428 23.98 -3.99 -11.20
N VAL A 429 23.43 -4.86 -12.04
CA VAL A 429 22.36 -5.78 -11.65
C VAL A 429 22.82 -6.69 -10.51
N ARG A 430 24.05 -7.24 -10.54
CA ARG A 430 24.62 -8.03 -9.45
C ARG A 430 24.71 -7.23 -8.14
N SER A 431 25.08 -5.97 -8.22
CA SER A 431 25.12 -5.10 -7.05
C SER A 431 23.73 -4.84 -6.48
N LEU A 432 22.76 -4.50 -7.34
CA LEU A 432 21.41 -4.13 -6.93
C LEU A 432 20.55 -5.33 -6.45
N ILE A 433 20.79 -6.53 -6.97
CA ILE A 433 20.00 -7.70 -6.57
C ILE A 433 20.18 -8.05 -5.08
N GLY A 434 21.36 -7.81 -4.52
CA GLY A 434 21.69 -8.03 -3.11
C GLY A 434 21.30 -6.86 -2.18
N LEU A 435 20.79 -5.73 -2.70
CA LEU A 435 20.40 -4.56 -1.92
C LEU A 435 18.89 -4.46 -1.78
N PRO A 436 18.35 -3.99 -0.64
CA PRO A 436 16.91 -3.78 -0.48
C PRO A 436 16.45 -2.61 -1.34
N LEU A 437 15.51 -2.84 -2.25
CA LEU A 437 14.90 -1.81 -3.11
C LEU A 437 13.49 -1.44 -2.65
N ARG A 438 12.69 -2.43 -2.21
CA ARG A 438 11.29 -2.31 -1.83
C ARG A 438 10.95 -3.12 -0.57
N GLY A 439 11.91 -3.21 0.37
CA GLY A 439 11.74 -3.94 1.63
C GLY A 439 11.70 -5.46 1.49
N GLU A 440 12.20 -5.98 0.38
CA GLU A 440 12.25 -7.43 0.10
C GLU A 440 13.36 -8.17 0.85
N LEU A 441 14.32 -7.43 1.41
CA LEU A 441 15.41 -7.95 2.22
C LEU A 441 15.33 -7.38 3.62
N THR A 442 15.64 -8.20 4.61
CA THR A 442 15.83 -7.73 5.99
C THR A 442 17.21 -7.06 6.08
N PRO A 443 17.27 -5.76 6.44
CA PRO A 443 18.56 -5.10 6.62
C PRO A 443 19.33 -5.80 7.76
N PRO A 444 20.68 -5.86 7.67
CA PRO A 444 21.46 -6.37 8.78
C PRO A 444 21.18 -5.52 10.02
N VAL A 445 20.88 -6.17 11.14
CA VAL A 445 20.64 -5.47 12.41
C VAL A 445 21.91 -4.68 12.71
N PRO A 446 21.86 -3.34 12.82
CA PRO A 446 23.01 -2.59 13.28
C PRO A 446 23.39 -3.17 14.65
N SER A 447 24.67 -3.45 14.87
CA SER A 447 25.16 -3.85 16.19
C SER A 447 24.65 -2.82 17.19
N LEU A 448 23.76 -3.27 18.10
CA LEU A 448 23.14 -2.42 19.12
C LEU A 448 24.25 -1.59 19.78
N PRO A 449 24.15 -0.25 19.81
CA PRO A 449 24.92 0.53 20.76
C PRO A 449 24.63 -0.01 22.15
N ALA A 450 25.63 -0.07 23.01
CA ALA A 450 25.48 -0.51 24.39
C ALA A 450 24.24 0.17 25.01
N ALA A 451 23.48 -0.60 25.79
CA ALA A 451 22.26 -0.09 26.43
C ALA A 451 22.52 1.32 27.02
N PRO A 452 21.64 2.28 26.76
CA PRO A 452 21.82 3.65 27.25
C PRO A 452 22.00 3.62 28.78
N SER A 453 22.97 4.38 29.26
CA SER A 453 23.20 4.51 30.69
C SER A 453 22.00 5.23 31.35
N SER A 454 21.78 5.05 32.65
CA SER A 454 20.69 5.71 33.36
C SER A 454 20.74 7.26 33.25
N ASP A 455 21.90 7.82 32.94
CA ASP A 455 22.11 9.24 32.77
C ASP A 455 21.58 9.77 31.43
N ASP A 456 21.65 8.96 30.37
CA ASP A 456 21.08 9.31 29.04
C ASP A 456 19.55 9.42 29.08
N MET A 457 18.90 8.60 29.93
CA MET A 457 17.43 8.59 30.06
C MET A 457 16.87 9.85 30.78
N ASN A 458 17.63 10.47 31.67
CA ASN A 458 17.22 11.72 32.32
C ASN A 458 17.41 12.95 31.40
N THR A 459 18.36 12.88 30.47
CA THR A 459 18.60 13.94 29.48
C THR A 459 17.46 14.08 28.49
N ASP A 460 16.81 12.98 28.10
CA ASP A 460 15.75 13.00 27.11
C ASP A 460 14.46 13.68 27.61
N LEU A 461 14.03 13.42 28.84
CA LEU A 461 12.85 14.08 29.40
C LEU A 461 13.06 15.57 29.66
N SER A 462 14.25 15.96 30.14
CA SER A 462 14.60 17.39 30.31
C SER A 462 14.71 18.10 28.96
N GLY A 463 15.17 17.40 27.92
CA GLY A 463 15.18 17.84 26.53
C GLY A 463 13.76 18.12 26.02
N LEU A 464 12.82 17.18 26.22
CA LEU A 464 11.40 17.34 25.86
C LEU A 464 10.74 18.53 26.57
N LEU A 465 10.94 18.67 27.87
CA LEU A 465 10.39 19.79 28.65
C LEU A 465 10.98 21.13 28.21
N SER A 466 12.28 21.19 27.95
CA SER A 466 12.91 22.41 27.44
C SER A 466 12.39 22.79 26.05
N GLN A 467 12.17 21.82 25.15
CA GLN A 467 11.54 22.05 23.85
C GLN A 467 10.08 22.49 23.98
N LEU A 468 9.31 21.89 24.90
CA LEU A 468 7.95 22.34 25.20
C LEU A 468 7.92 23.82 25.64
N VAL A 469 8.80 24.21 26.55
CA VAL A 469 8.94 25.60 27.01
C VAL A 469 9.37 26.51 25.85
N ARG A 470 10.36 26.12 25.08
CA ARG A 470 10.84 26.85 23.89
C ARG A 470 9.75 27.07 22.87
N LEU A 471 8.99 26.02 22.53
CA LEU A 471 7.94 26.08 21.54
C LEU A 471 6.63 26.67 22.07
N SER A 472 6.35 26.64 23.36
CA SER A 472 5.16 27.28 23.95
C SER A 472 5.33 28.76 24.22
N SER A 473 6.56 29.24 24.44
CA SER A 473 6.83 30.66 24.69
C SER A 473 6.68 31.52 23.44
N SER A 474 5.87 32.58 23.51
CA SER A 474 5.68 33.56 22.44
C SER A 474 6.86 34.56 22.34
N ALA A 475 7.87 34.42 23.18
CA ALA A 475 8.95 35.38 23.31
C ALA A 475 9.93 35.30 22.14
N ARG A 476 10.34 36.45 21.66
CA ARG A 476 11.42 36.59 20.67
C ARG A 476 12.72 35.97 21.21
N LYS A 477 13.55 35.44 20.33
CA LYS A 477 14.78 34.64 20.54
C LYS A 477 15.80 35.12 21.59
N THR A 478 15.56 36.19 22.35
CA THR A 478 16.53 36.81 23.25
C THR A 478 16.34 36.55 24.75
N ASP A 479 15.18 36.01 25.16
CA ASP A 479 14.90 35.81 26.59
C ASP A 479 14.26 34.43 26.86
N ILE A 480 15.00 33.36 26.61
CA ILE A 480 14.60 32.02 27.00
C ILE A 480 15.10 31.79 28.43
N PRO A 481 14.23 31.61 29.45
CA PRO A 481 14.69 31.18 30.75
C PRO A 481 15.31 29.80 30.63
N GLN A 482 16.60 29.72 30.81
CA GLN A 482 17.33 28.47 30.92
C GLN A 482 16.92 27.81 32.23
N ILE A 483 16.19 26.70 32.18
CA ILE A 483 15.95 25.88 33.37
C ILE A 483 17.28 25.13 33.58
N VAL A 484 18.13 25.69 34.41
CA VAL A 484 19.32 25.02 34.91
C VAL A 484 18.85 24.15 36.08
N ILE A 485 18.74 22.84 35.83
CA ILE A 485 18.62 21.88 36.92
C ILE A 485 20.02 21.79 37.52
N GLY A 486 20.19 22.37 38.72
CA GLY A 486 21.47 22.41 39.39
C GLY A 486 22.00 20.99 39.67
N GLU A 487 23.26 20.76 39.40
CA GLU A 487 23.99 19.49 39.63
C GLU A 487 24.22 19.17 41.13
N GLU A 488 23.64 19.93 42.08
CA GLU A 488 23.89 19.74 43.50
C GLU A 488 22.68 19.11 44.23
N ALA A 489 22.38 17.86 43.93
CA ALA A 489 21.65 17.00 44.87
C ALA A 489 21.81 15.52 44.53
N GLN A 490 22.99 14.98 44.86
CA GLN A 490 23.26 13.53 44.67
C GLN A 490 22.57 12.62 45.68
N ASP A 491 21.76 13.11 46.64
CA ASP A 491 21.22 12.26 47.73
C ASP A 491 19.71 12.42 48.05
N ALA A 492 18.94 13.03 47.17
CA ALA A 492 17.48 12.98 47.33
C ALA A 492 16.89 12.23 46.13
N ALA A 493 16.35 11.03 46.34
CA ALA A 493 15.50 10.34 45.37
C ALA A 493 14.48 11.34 44.85
N ALA A 494 14.63 11.75 43.60
CA ALA A 494 13.74 12.74 43.01
C ALA A 494 12.30 12.20 43.11
N PRO A 495 11.34 12.98 43.63
CA PRO A 495 9.95 12.54 43.85
C PRO A 495 9.22 12.17 42.54
N TRP A 496 9.90 12.23 41.40
CA TRP A 496 9.38 12.01 40.05
C TRP A 496 10.17 10.98 39.26
N SER A 497 10.66 9.91 39.90
CA SER A 497 11.18 8.76 39.15
C SER A 497 10.00 7.99 38.52
N GLY A 498 9.50 8.51 37.39
CA GLY A 498 8.50 7.80 36.59
C GLY A 498 9.07 6.48 36.07
N THR A 499 8.24 5.44 36.04
CA THR A 499 8.59 4.16 35.40
C THR A 499 8.88 4.38 33.91
N ALA A 500 9.62 3.49 33.27
CA ALA A 500 9.85 3.54 31.83
C ALA A 500 8.54 3.59 31.03
N ALA A 501 7.49 2.93 31.53
CA ALA A 501 6.15 2.95 30.94
C ALA A 501 5.46 4.31 31.04
N GLU A 502 5.59 5.02 32.18
CA GLU A 502 5.04 6.37 32.34
C GLU A 502 5.76 7.38 31.47
N ARG A 503 7.06 7.21 31.26
CA ARG A 503 7.85 8.06 30.33
C ARG A 503 7.43 7.84 28.90
N ALA A 504 7.38 6.60 28.44
CA ALA A 504 6.93 6.26 27.09
C ALA A 504 5.51 6.78 26.82
N SER A 505 4.61 6.70 27.81
CA SER A 505 3.27 7.28 27.71
C SER A 505 3.27 8.82 27.61
N THR A 506 4.16 9.48 28.36
CA THR A 506 4.30 10.96 28.34
C THR A 506 4.90 11.42 27.01
N GLU A 507 5.91 10.74 26.51
CA GLU A 507 6.54 11.00 25.20
C GLU A 507 5.55 10.80 24.06
N ALA A 508 4.82 9.68 24.05
CA ALA A 508 3.79 9.40 23.06
C ALA A 508 2.68 10.46 23.04
N ALA A 509 2.35 11.04 24.17
CA ALA A 509 1.34 12.11 24.25
C ALA A 509 1.89 13.49 23.84
N LEU A 510 3.14 13.81 24.17
CA LEU A 510 3.71 15.13 23.96
C LEU A 510 4.36 15.30 22.57
N LEU A 511 5.01 14.28 22.04
CA LEU A 511 5.72 14.38 20.76
C LEU A 511 4.82 14.79 19.59
N PRO A 512 3.59 14.26 19.42
CA PRO A 512 2.67 14.72 18.38
C PRO A 512 2.34 16.21 18.51
N PHE A 513 2.09 16.69 19.72
CA PHE A 513 1.82 18.11 19.98
C PHE A 513 3.03 19.00 19.64
N LEU A 514 4.23 18.61 20.07
CA LEU A 514 5.47 19.32 19.77
C LEU A 514 5.77 19.35 18.27
N MET A 515 5.53 18.25 17.58
CA MET A 515 5.66 18.14 16.13
C MET A 515 4.79 19.17 15.41
N HIS A 516 3.49 19.23 15.72
CA HIS A 516 2.58 20.21 15.13
C HIS A 516 2.97 21.65 15.46
N LEU A 517 3.45 21.90 16.66
CA LEU A 517 3.87 23.23 17.13
C LEU A 517 5.15 23.68 16.42
N ALA A 518 6.16 22.79 16.29
CA ALA A 518 7.40 23.06 15.58
C ALA A 518 7.11 23.39 14.10
N VAL A 519 6.30 22.57 13.45
CA VAL A 519 5.90 22.78 12.06
C VAL A 519 5.11 24.08 11.87
N ALA A 520 4.19 24.41 12.78
CA ALA A 520 3.41 25.66 12.69
C ALA A 520 4.28 26.92 12.80
N ARG A 521 5.49 26.81 13.37
CA ARG A 521 6.45 27.92 13.58
C ARG A 521 7.61 27.94 12.61
N ASP A 522 7.65 27.01 11.66
CA ASP A 522 8.78 26.76 10.74
C ASP A 522 10.12 26.46 11.48
N ASP A 523 9.99 25.80 12.65
CA ASP A 523 11.13 25.41 13.49
C ASP A 523 11.65 24.02 13.09
N VAL A 524 12.60 24.01 12.17
CA VAL A 524 13.20 22.76 11.65
C VAL A 524 14.01 22.04 12.74
N GLU A 525 14.66 22.76 13.65
CA GLU A 525 15.42 22.14 14.75
C GLU A 525 14.49 21.39 15.73
N GLY A 526 13.34 22.01 16.07
CA GLY A 526 12.31 21.36 16.88
C GLY A 526 11.68 20.16 16.17
N LEU A 527 11.51 20.26 14.86
CA LEU A 527 11.03 19.15 14.01
C LEU A 527 12.04 17.98 14.02
N GLU A 528 13.32 18.24 13.81
CA GLU A 528 14.39 17.22 13.84
C GLU A 528 14.49 16.54 15.22
N PHE A 529 14.39 17.33 16.28
CA PHE A 529 14.32 16.77 17.65
C PHE A 529 13.16 15.76 17.79
N CYS A 530 11.95 16.11 17.39
CA CYS A 530 10.79 15.20 17.47
C CYS A 530 10.99 13.93 16.65
N LEU A 531 11.58 14.05 15.46
CA LEU A 531 11.87 12.90 14.57
C LEU A 531 12.92 11.96 15.17
N THR A 532 13.96 12.51 15.77
CA THR A 532 15.07 11.75 16.38
C THR A 532 14.62 11.05 17.66
N SER A 533 13.90 11.75 18.53
CA SER A 533 13.37 11.19 19.79
C SER A 533 12.41 10.02 19.54
N ALA A 534 11.58 10.10 18.51
CA ALA A 534 10.69 9.01 18.14
C ALA A 534 11.44 7.77 17.60
N GLY A 535 12.59 7.96 16.97
CA GLY A 535 13.44 6.87 16.45
C GLY A 535 14.14 6.08 17.56
N THR A 536 14.49 6.71 18.68
CA THR A 536 15.11 6.05 19.82
C THR A 536 14.14 5.18 20.61
N THR A 537 12.87 5.54 20.64
CA THR A 537 11.82 4.77 21.33
C THR A 537 11.48 3.44 20.61
N SER A 538 11.70 3.36 19.29
CA SER A 538 11.40 2.18 18.47
C SER A 538 12.45 1.06 18.58
N CYS A 539 13.62 1.30 19.18
CA CYS A 539 14.74 0.35 19.23
C CYS A 539 14.86 -0.45 20.53
N SER A 540 14.04 -0.16 21.54
CA SER A 540 14.06 -0.93 22.79
C SER A 540 13.21 -2.19 22.64
N GLY A 541 13.92 -3.34 22.69
CA GLY A 541 13.40 -4.68 22.42
C GLY A 541 12.08 -5.00 23.11
N VAL A 542 11.28 -5.75 22.37
CA VAL A 542 10.01 -6.34 22.79
C VAL A 542 10.16 -7.07 24.11
N THR A 543 9.71 -6.47 25.20
CA THR A 543 9.32 -7.16 26.43
C THR A 543 7.82 -7.40 26.34
N GLU A 544 7.43 -8.67 26.27
CA GLU A 544 6.03 -9.11 26.31
C GLU A 544 5.32 -8.45 27.53
N GLY A 545 4.35 -7.57 27.27
CA GLY A 545 3.45 -7.07 28.31
C GLY A 545 3.29 -5.55 28.44
N THR A 546 4.03 -4.71 27.73
CA THR A 546 3.79 -3.27 27.72
C THR A 546 3.16 -2.85 26.37
N ALA A 547 1.94 -2.34 26.41
CA ALA A 547 1.31 -1.74 25.23
C ALA A 547 2.15 -0.53 24.78
N GLU A 548 2.98 -0.70 23.75
CA GLU A 548 3.61 0.42 23.05
C GLU A 548 2.49 1.33 22.52
N VAL A 549 2.47 2.59 22.92
CA VAL A 549 1.60 3.59 22.33
C VAL A 549 2.17 3.94 20.94
N VAL A 550 1.85 3.12 19.95
CA VAL A 550 2.26 3.35 18.56
C VAL A 550 1.42 4.50 18.00
N VAL A 551 2.07 5.62 17.66
CA VAL A 551 1.41 6.73 16.96
C VAL A 551 1.01 6.26 15.55
N PRO A 552 -0.30 6.23 15.21
CA PRO A 552 -0.74 5.79 13.88
C PRO A 552 -0.04 6.58 12.75
N GLY A 553 0.53 5.87 11.79
CA GLY A 553 1.28 6.48 10.70
C GLY A 553 2.71 6.91 11.04
N GLY A 554 3.17 6.66 12.28
CA GLY A 554 4.43 7.18 12.83
C GLY A 554 4.35 8.68 13.14
N ILE A 555 5.32 9.18 13.91
CA ILE A 555 5.30 10.57 14.40
C ILE A 555 5.21 11.61 13.26
N VAL A 556 5.83 11.34 12.12
CA VAL A 556 5.83 12.24 10.94
C VAL A 556 4.43 12.43 10.35
N ASN A 557 3.53 11.46 10.57
CA ASN A 557 2.15 11.45 10.07
C ASN A 557 1.11 11.52 11.19
N CYS A 558 1.51 11.88 12.42
CA CYS A 558 0.60 12.02 13.56
C CYS A 558 -0.52 13.01 13.24
N LEU A 559 -1.75 12.65 13.61
CA LEU A 559 -2.91 13.48 13.33
C LEU A 559 -3.25 14.35 14.56
N ASP A 560 -3.57 15.61 14.31
CA ASP A 560 -4.17 16.48 15.32
C ASP A 560 -5.58 16.01 15.66
N ALA A 561 -5.85 15.80 16.95
CA ALA A 561 -7.10 15.20 17.43
C ALA A 561 -8.36 16.05 17.12
N GLY A 562 -8.20 17.35 16.89
CA GLY A 562 -9.32 18.26 16.64
C GLY A 562 -9.65 18.45 15.16
N SER A 563 -8.66 18.34 14.28
CA SER A 563 -8.81 18.62 12.85
C SER A 563 -8.44 17.46 11.92
N GLY A 564 -7.86 16.40 12.45
CA GLY A 564 -7.32 15.29 11.66
C GLY A 564 -6.16 15.67 10.74
N ARG A 565 -5.56 16.85 10.93
CA ARG A 565 -4.44 17.33 10.11
C ARG A 565 -3.13 16.67 10.52
N SER A 566 -2.35 16.25 9.54
CA SER A 566 -0.96 15.84 9.76
C SER A 566 -0.02 17.07 9.82
N PRO A 567 1.22 16.92 10.30
CA PRO A 567 2.23 17.96 10.22
C PRO A 567 2.40 18.55 8.81
N LEU A 568 2.34 17.72 7.77
CA LEU A 568 2.42 18.16 6.38
C LEU A 568 1.27 19.10 5.97
N HIS A 569 0.05 18.84 6.45
CA HIS A 569 -1.10 19.76 6.24
C HIS A 569 -0.85 21.12 6.88
N VAL A 570 -0.30 21.12 8.10
CA VAL A 570 -0.01 22.37 8.85
C VAL A 570 1.10 23.17 8.15
N ALA A 571 2.19 22.50 7.72
CA ALA A 571 3.26 23.14 6.97
C ALA A 571 2.77 23.75 5.66
N ALA A 572 1.98 23.00 4.90
CA ALA A 572 1.41 23.44 3.63
C ALA A 572 0.42 24.63 3.81
N LEU A 573 -0.42 24.58 4.85
CA LEU A 573 -1.35 25.64 5.20
C LEU A 573 -0.64 26.96 5.59
N LYS A 574 0.49 26.85 6.30
CA LYS A 574 1.25 28.00 6.81
C LYS A 574 2.27 28.56 5.81
N GLY A 575 2.60 27.82 4.78
CA GLY A 575 3.64 28.23 3.82
C GLY A 575 5.06 27.91 4.25
N ASN A 576 5.24 26.97 5.18
CA ASN A 576 6.50 26.65 5.84
C ASN A 576 7.32 25.65 4.99
N MET A 577 7.99 26.16 3.97
CA MET A 577 8.68 25.37 2.93
C MET A 577 9.75 24.44 3.51
N ARG A 578 10.58 24.93 4.44
CA ARG A 578 11.66 24.14 5.06
C ARG A 578 11.13 22.93 5.83
N CYS A 579 10.00 23.12 6.53
CA CYS A 579 9.32 22.02 7.21
C CYS A 579 8.69 21.05 6.22
N VAL A 580 8.13 21.53 5.09
CA VAL A 580 7.59 20.64 4.04
C VAL A 580 8.68 19.72 3.50
N GLU A 581 9.84 20.27 3.10
CA GLU A 581 10.96 19.50 2.59
C GLU A 581 11.42 18.45 3.60
N LYS A 582 11.63 18.85 4.86
CA LYS A 582 12.08 17.94 5.91
C LYS A 582 11.07 16.83 6.22
N LEU A 583 9.79 17.15 6.25
CA LEU A 583 8.72 16.15 6.44
C LEU A 583 8.67 15.13 5.30
N LEU A 584 8.82 15.58 4.06
CA LEU A 584 8.85 14.68 2.89
C LEU A 584 10.08 13.76 2.92
N GLU A 585 11.26 14.29 3.24
CA GLU A 585 12.47 13.49 3.45
C GLU A 585 12.32 12.44 4.57
N SER A 586 11.46 12.72 5.56
CA SER A 586 11.18 11.85 6.68
C SER A 586 10.00 10.89 6.44
N GLY A 587 9.46 10.85 5.22
CA GLY A 587 8.39 9.93 4.83
C GLY A 587 6.98 10.40 5.18
N ALA A 588 6.70 11.70 5.09
CA ALA A 588 5.35 12.23 5.20
C ALA A 588 4.47 11.74 4.05
N LEU A 589 3.25 11.26 4.38
CA LEU A 589 2.30 10.73 3.41
C LEU A 589 1.55 11.86 2.71
N VAL A 590 1.84 12.08 1.44
CA VAL A 590 1.29 13.19 0.63
C VAL A 590 -0.20 13.06 0.31
N HIS A 591 -0.76 11.86 0.45
CA HIS A 591 -2.17 11.57 0.16
C HIS A 591 -3.07 11.52 1.40
N LEU A 592 -2.53 11.78 2.60
CA LEU A 592 -3.36 11.90 3.80
C LEU A 592 -4.42 12.99 3.62
N ARG A 593 -5.60 12.71 4.17
CA ARG A 593 -6.73 13.66 4.20
C ARG A 593 -7.07 13.99 5.64
N ASP A 594 -7.38 15.25 5.88
CA ASP A 594 -7.90 15.69 7.18
C ASP A 594 -9.41 15.35 7.33
N GLU A 595 -10.03 15.74 8.43
CA GLU A 595 -11.46 15.51 8.68
C GLU A 595 -12.39 16.16 7.65
N LEU A 596 -11.93 17.21 6.99
CA LEU A 596 -12.67 17.87 5.91
C LEU A 596 -12.46 17.18 4.55
N GLY A 597 -11.61 16.15 4.49
CA GLY A 597 -11.26 15.43 3.28
C GLY A 597 -10.23 16.12 2.40
N HIS A 598 -9.52 17.11 2.92
CA HIS A 598 -8.51 17.87 2.18
C HIS A 598 -7.11 17.29 2.34
N THR A 599 -6.33 17.34 1.27
CA THR A 599 -4.90 17.01 1.26
C THR A 599 -4.03 18.23 1.59
N ALA A 600 -2.76 18.00 1.91
CA ALA A 600 -1.79 19.09 2.09
C ALA A 600 -1.65 19.94 0.80
N LEU A 601 -1.72 19.30 -0.38
CA LEU A 601 -1.67 19.97 -1.67
C LEU A 601 -2.84 20.96 -1.84
N TYR A 602 -4.05 20.59 -1.42
CA TYR A 602 -5.20 21.47 -1.45
C TYR A 602 -4.95 22.76 -0.64
N TYR A 603 -4.41 22.61 0.59
CA TYR A 603 -4.12 23.77 1.42
C TYR A 603 -3.03 24.66 0.84
N ALA A 604 -1.95 24.08 0.30
CA ALA A 604 -0.90 24.85 -0.39
C ALA A 604 -1.48 25.64 -1.60
N ALA A 605 -2.29 25.00 -2.42
CA ALA A 605 -2.92 25.64 -3.58
C ALA A 605 -3.90 26.76 -3.17
N ARG A 606 -4.74 26.48 -2.15
CA ARG A 606 -5.71 27.45 -1.63
C ARG A 606 -5.06 28.70 -1.04
N GLN A 607 -3.91 28.54 -0.38
CA GLN A 607 -3.18 29.66 0.22
C GLN A 607 -2.22 30.36 -0.77
N GLY A 608 -2.08 29.82 -1.97
CA GLY A 608 -1.23 30.43 -3.00
C GLY A 608 0.27 30.14 -2.84
N HIS A 609 0.65 29.08 -2.10
CA HIS A 609 2.05 28.72 -1.87
C HIS A 609 2.63 27.93 -3.05
N ALA A 610 2.93 28.62 -4.18
CA ALA A 610 3.35 28.01 -5.43
C ALA A 610 4.56 27.05 -5.27
N GLY A 611 5.59 27.44 -4.52
CA GLY A 611 6.77 26.59 -4.27
C GLY A 611 6.41 25.28 -3.56
N ILE A 612 5.52 25.35 -2.57
CA ILE A 612 5.07 24.15 -1.85
C ILE A 612 4.21 23.26 -2.77
N VAL A 613 3.37 23.84 -3.61
CA VAL A 613 2.60 23.10 -4.62
C VAL A 613 3.56 22.33 -5.54
N ASP A 614 4.59 23.00 -6.07
CA ASP A 614 5.57 22.37 -6.96
C ASP A 614 6.32 21.22 -6.25
N THR A 615 6.73 21.42 -5.00
CA THR A 615 7.42 20.39 -4.20
C THR A 615 6.50 19.20 -3.90
N LEU A 616 5.26 19.43 -3.46
CA LEU A 616 4.29 18.37 -3.18
C LEU A 616 3.94 17.58 -4.45
N VAL A 617 3.74 18.26 -5.58
CA VAL A 617 3.49 17.62 -6.87
C VAL A 617 4.70 16.81 -7.35
N SER A 618 5.92 17.29 -7.09
CA SER A 618 7.15 16.55 -7.38
C SER A 618 7.29 15.31 -6.50
N ALA A 619 6.80 15.36 -5.26
CA ALA A 619 6.70 14.21 -4.35
C ALA A 619 5.50 13.28 -4.67
N GLY A 620 4.81 13.49 -5.78
CA GLY A 620 3.72 12.63 -6.23
C GLY A 620 2.33 12.98 -5.68
N ALA A 621 2.17 14.07 -4.93
CA ALA A 621 0.86 14.50 -4.44
C ALA A 621 -0.09 14.83 -5.61
N ASN A 622 -1.36 14.47 -5.43
CA ASN A 622 -2.46 14.86 -6.32
C ASN A 622 -3.73 15.13 -5.49
N LEU A 623 -4.61 15.94 -6.01
CA LEU A 623 -5.86 16.29 -5.32
C LEU A 623 -6.83 15.10 -5.19
N GLY A 624 -6.66 14.07 -6.04
CA GLY A 624 -7.55 12.91 -6.06
C GLY A 624 -8.91 13.20 -6.68
N GLY A 625 -9.67 12.12 -6.97
CA GLY A 625 -10.98 12.22 -7.59
C GLY A 625 -12.01 12.97 -6.74
N MET A 626 -11.95 12.79 -5.42
CA MET A 626 -12.90 13.44 -4.48
C MET A 626 -12.75 14.97 -4.46
N GLU A 627 -11.53 15.49 -4.38
CA GLU A 627 -11.29 16.94 -4.34
C GLU A 627 -11.56 17.59 -5.70
N ASN A 628 -11.18 16.93 -6.81
CA ASN A 628 -11.39 17.44 -8.16
C ASN A 628 -12.88 17.49 -8.55
N GLU A 629 -13.68 16.55 -8.08
CA GLU A 629 -15.12 16.50 -8.34
C GLU A 629 -15.94 17.34 -7.33
N ALA A 630 -15.33 17.71 -6.20
CA ALA A 630 -15.96 18.56 -5.22
C ALA A 630 -16.07 19.99 -5.78
N GLY A 631 -17.28 20.50 -5.85
CA GLY A 631 -17.56 21.81 -6.45
C GLY A 631 -16.78 22.99 -5.88
N TYR A 632 -16.20 22.87 -4.67
CA TYR A 632 -15.42 23.93 -4.02
C TYR A 632 -14.06 24.20 -4.69
N VAL A 633 -13.42 23.20 -5.31
CA VAL A 633 -12.18 23.44 -6.09
C VAL A 633 -12.53 24.19 -7.38
N GLY A 634 -13.58 23.77 -8.08
CA GLY A 634 -14.10 24.48 -9.24
C GLY A 634 -14.49 25.92 -8.92
N LEU A 635 -15.18 26.14 -7.78
CA LEU A 635 -15.54 27.48 -7.30
C LEU A 635 -14.31 28.32 -6.96
N ALA A 636 -13.27 27.75 -6.34
CA ALA A 636 -12.03 28.46 -6.03
C ALA A 636 -11.32 28.94 -7.30
N VAL A 637 -11.24 28.07 -8.32
CA VAL A 637 -10.66 28.41 -9.62
C VAL A 637 -11.51 29.47 -10.33
N GLN A 638 -12.83 29.32 -10.35
CA GLN A 638 -13.74 30.28 -11.01
C GLN A 638 -13.72 31.65 -10.34
N ASN A 639 -13.63 31.69 -9.00
CA ASN A 639 -13.46 32.96 -8.28
C ASN A 639 -12.12 33.63 -8.62
N ALA A 640 -11.04 32.86 -8.77
CA ALA A 640 -9.73 33.38 -9.16
C ALA A 640 -9.76 33.92 -10.61
N VAL A 641 -10.43 33.23 -11.53
CA VAL A 641 -10.66 33.68 -12.92
C VAL A 641 -11.48 34.98 -12.93
N ASN A 642 -12.59 35.02 -12.19
CA ASN A 642 -13.45 36.21 -12.13
C ASN A 642 -12.76 37.43 -11.50
N ALA A 643 -11.81 37.16 -10.57
CA ALA A 643 -10.99 38.21 -9.96
C ALA A 643 -9.80 38.64 -10.83
N GLY A 644 -9.58 38.03 -11.99
CA GLY A 644 -8.42 38.30 -12.86
C GLY A 644 -7.09 37.87 -12.24
N ASN A 645 -7.10 36.94 -11.27
CA ASN A 645 -5.90 36.50 -10.56
C ASN A 645 -5.27 35.27 -11.26
N GLU A 646 -4.60 35.55 -12.39
CA GLU A 646 -3.94 34.52 -13.20
C GLU A 646 -2.91 33.71 -12.42
N ALA A 647 -2.23 34.29 -11.42
CA ALA A 647 -1.25 33.60 -10.59
C ALA A 647 -1.90 32.48 -9.77
N VAL A 648 -3.08 32.71 -9.19
CA VAL A 648 -3.81 31.69 -8.42
C VAL A 648 -4.37 30.61 -9.35
N VAL A 649 -4.87 30.98 -10.53
CA VAL A 649 -5.33 30.01 -11.54
C VAL A 649 -4.19 29.09 -11.95
N GLU A 650 -2.99 29.64 -12.17
CA GLU A 650 -1.81 28.85 -12.53
C GLU A 650 -1.38 27.90 -11.40
N ILE A 651 -1.49 28.31 -10.12
CA ILE A 651 -1.21 27.45 -8.97
C ILE A 651 -2.17 26.24 -8.95
N TRP A 652 -3.47 26.46 -9.14
CA TRP A 652 -4.44 25.36 -9.23
C TRP A 652 -4.19 24.46 -10.43
N ARG A 653 -3.78 25.00 -11.57
CA ARG A 653 -3.41 24.24 -12.75
C ARG A 653 -2.19 23.32 -12.45
N ARG A 654 -1.18 23.83 -11.76
CA ARG A 654 -0.01 23.04 -11.31
C ARG A 654 -0.41 21.95 -10.30
N ALA A 655 -1.38 22.22 -9.44
CA ALA A 655 -1.95 21.23 -8.53
C ALA A 655 -2.78 20.13 -9.25
N GLY A 656 -2.97 20.23 -10.56
CA GLY A 656 -3.62 19.21 -11.38
C GLY A 656 -5.10 19.48 -11.69
N VAL A 657 -5.61 20.67 -11.41
CA VAL A 657 -6.98 21.04 -11.79
C VAL A 657 -7.02 21.35 -13.29
N LYS A 658 -7.92 20.69 -14.01
CA LYS A 658 -8.14 20.98 -15.42
C LYS A 658 -8.86 22.33 -15.57
N PRO A 659 -8.54 23.14 -16.61
CA PRO A 659 -9.33 24.31 -16.92
C PRO A 659 -10.80 23.93 -17.08
N VAL A 660 -11.69 24.71 -16.50
CA VAL A 660 -13.13 24.62 -16.80
C VAL A 660 -13.31 25.30 -18.15
N ASP A 661 -13.60 24.53 -19.19
CA ASP A 661 -13.95 25.03 -20.51
C ASP A 661 -15.29 25.79 -20.45
#